data_eef2a505da5d6440f4301067ea467299
#
_entry.id   eef2a505da5d6440f4301067ea467299
#
_cell.length_a   1.000
_cell.length_b   1.000
_cell.length_c   1.000
_cell.angle_alpha   90.00
_cell.angle_beta   90.00
_cell.angle_gamma   90.00
#
_symmetry.space_group_name_H-M   'P 1'
#
loop_
_entity.id
_entity.type
_entity.pdbx_description
1 polymer ?
#
loop_
_entity_poly.entity_id
_entity_poly.type
_entity_poly.pdbx_seq_one_letter_code
_entity_poly.pdbx_strand_id
1 'polypeptide(L)'
;MSDSELEALYFDPLCRRVVDVFAEAALAKRPTIKFGEELEGHDEIIRSFEKYLADTESFFFIEEALKLQRVYGGSVLFMVCDDGLSPDQPLDPSRCRQITDLVPLSKREIKPDNYSYLDYRAPEKYRISTSKSVLNNNDLQYLLVHSSRVLRFDGLYLPWKQRINNDGWGLSCLQSFYEPWKRYRGATDGLSTMLNELDLFVHSIPGLASKITAGKEGALKARLEANALARSVYGGFALDTEESVSFASRSLGGAQDLFDRLLDDMVAASDCPKPVLFGMSPAGGLSEAGKFEQKLWASAVERYQTQSLKRALTQYFSLLMQMPGGPTAGNVPAEWEVHFPPYYSMSDSDKANLRQQVALTDQIYMDAGVLTAMEVRASRFGGVVYDIDTTLHQEEEDRLIAKRELEHEAALQGFEGQRQALENNAEAAQVEEEEVVQDMEDIMQMNGLTMHVGPSNGIYRQAAVVHPDGQRNDSEPVVLIGGRTHDRKLYRGYLKREDEVMVPGPLLMGFYSSRSASRALKHYCEDEEVCGIEQLQDADIAHLKVTFDRYDKAIEYAGMRFPGGYNAPVRTPSHPTKSHAVLAKEGDQIKLIRFGQQGVKGSPKTKGESEASRKRRKSFMARHAKNIKKGKMSAAYWAAKEKW
;
A
#
# COMPACT_ATOMS: atom_id res chain seq x y z
N MET A 1 -17.25 31.92 9.74
CA MET A 1 -16.22 32.98 9.86
C MET A 1 -16.37 33.93 8.71
N SER A 2 -16.17 35.21 8.97
CA SER A 2 -16.14 36.24 7.92
C SER A 2 -14.82 36.18 7.14
N ASP A 3 -14.80 36.71 5.94
CA ASP A 3 -13.59 36.75 5.10
C ASP A 3 -12.47 37.57 5.77
N SER A 4 -12.80 38.61 6.56
CA SER A 4 -11.83 39.41 7.34
C SER A 4 -11.21 38.62 8.49
N GLU A 5 -11.98 37.74 9.15
CA GLU A 5 -11.43 36.82 10.16
C GLU A 5 -10.51 35.79 9.56
N LEU A 6 -10.84 35.26 8.37
CA LEU A 6 -9.98 34.31 7.64
C LEU A 6 -8.64 34.96 7.22
N GLU A 7 -8.71 36.21 6.76
CA GLU A 7 -7.53 37.00 6.42
C GLU A 7 -6.64 37.26 7.66
N ALA A 8 -7.25 37.62 8.79
CA ALA A 8 -6.52 37.78 10.04
C ALA A 8 -5.86 36.49 10.52
N LEU A 9 -6.51 35.34 10.35
CA LEU A 9 -5.93 34.04 10.68
C LEU A 9 -4.74 33.68 9.80
N TYR A 10 -4.77 34.07 8.54
CA TYR A 10 -3.66 33.77 7.61
C TYR A 10 -2.35 34.43 8.04
N PHE A 11 -2.39 35.50 8.84
CA PHE A 11 -1.19 36.11 9.42
C PHE A 11 -0.57 35.28 10.56
N ASP A 12 -1.31 34.32 11.15
CA ASP A 12 -0.72 33.38 12.09
C ASP A 12 0.17 32.37 11.36
N PRO A 13 1.43 32.14 11.82
CA PRO A 13 2.37 31.27 11.12
C PRO A 13 1.88 29.83 10.89
N LEU A 14 1.15 29.25 11.84
CA LEU A 14 0.61 27.88 11.69
C LEU A 14 -0.56 27.83 10.71
N CYS A 15 -1.46 28.80 10.80
CA CYS A 15 -2.56 28.92 9.85
C CYS A 15 -2.07 29.18 8.43
N ARG A 16 -1.07 30.04 8.28
CA ARG A 16 -0.39 30.29 7.00
C ARG A 16 0.23 29.00 6.46
N ARG A 17 0.94 28.25 7.30
CA ARG A 17 1.57 26.99 6.90
C ARG A 17 0.56 25.99 6.35
N VAL A 18 -0.60 25.84 6.99
CA VAL A 18 -1.69 24.97 6.51
C VAL A 18 -2.18 25.39 5.13
N VAL A 19 -2.22 26.68 4.82
CA VAL A 19 -2.62 27.18 3.50
C VAL A 19 -1.53 26.92 2.47
N ASP A 20 -0.32 27.39 2.72
CA ASP A 20 0.73 27.48 1.71
C ASP A 20 1.25 26.09 1.31
N VAL A 21 1.45 25.20 2.28
CA VAL A 21 2.14 23.93 2.06
C VAL A 21 1.47 23.02 1.02
N PHE A 22 0.14 23.01 0.95
CA PHE A 22 -0.57 22.22 -0.07
C PHE A 22 -0.46 22.85 -1.46
N ALA A 23 -0.55 24.17 -1.56
CA ALA A 23 -0.43 24.87 -2.84
C ALA A 23 0.98 24.68 -3.43
N GLU A 24 2.00 24.87 -2.58
CA GLU A 24 3.40 24.65 -2.94
C GLU A 24 3.70 23.20 -3.30
N ALA A 25 3.23 22.24 -2.49
CA ALA A 25 3.46 20.83 -2.73
C ALA A 25 2.76 20.33 -4.00
N ALA A 26 1.56 20.82 -4.29
CA ALA A 26 0.81 20.44 -5.49
C ALA A 26 1.50 20.84 -6.79
N LEU A 27 2.30 21.90 -6.78
CA LEU A 27 3.05 22.42 -7.91
C LEU A 27 4.56 22.23 -7.79
N ALA A 28 5.05 21.59 -6.73
CA ALA A 28 6.48 21.31 -6.53
C ALA A 28 7.09 20.51 -7.68
N LYS A 29 6.32 19.57 -8.21
CA LYS A 29 6.60 18.91 -9.49
C LYS A 29 5.54 19.41 -10.47
N ARG A 30 5.97 20.18 -11.45
CA ARG A 30 5.08 20.83 -12.41
C ARG A 30 4.28 19.78 -13.20
N PRO A 31 2.95 19.94 -13.31
CA PRO A 31 2.14 19.09 -14.17
C PRO A 31 2.56 19.23 -15.63
N THR A 32 2.55 18.13 -16.36
CA THR A 32 2.89 18.05 -17.77
C THR A 32 1.73 17.47 -18.56
N ILE A 33 1.87 17.41 -19.88
CA ILE A 33 0.90 16.77 -20.76
C ILE A 33 1.42 15.39 -21.12
N LYS A 34 0.53 14.40 -21.08
CA LYS A 34 0.79 13.06 -21.58
C LYS A 34 -0.16 12.78 -22.75
N PHE A 35 0.37 12.19 -23.82
CA PHE A 35 -0.37 11.77 -24.99
C PHE A 35 -0.63 10.26 -24.95
N GLY A 36 -1.70 9.78 -25.62
CA GLY A 36 -2.15 8.37 -25.55
C GLY A 36 -1.21 7.40 -26.24
N GLU A 37 -0.96 7.52 -27.51
CA GLU A 37 -0.03 6.66 -28.26
C GLU A 37 1.07 7.50 -28.93
N GLU A 38 2.19 6.84 -29.24
CA GLU A 38 3.39 7.46 -29.83
C GLU A 38 3.09 8.20 -31.13
N LEU A 39 2.88 9.51 -31.03
CA LEU A 39 2.95 10.41 -32.16
C LEU A 39 4.38 10.94 -32.31
N GLU A 40 4.95 10.86 -33.47
CA GLU A 40 6.22 11.53 -33.80
C GLU A 40 6.11 13.02 -33.46
N GLY A 41 7.04 13.56 -32.68
CA GLY A 41 7.05 14.98 -32.29
C GLY A 41 6.46 15.34 -30.94
N HIS A 42 6.04 14.37 -30.10
CA HIS A 42 5.51 14.63 -28.74
C HIS A 42 6.44 15.45 -27.86
N ASP A 43 7.73 15.16 -27.89
CA ASP A 43 8.73 15.86 -27.07
C ASP A 43 8.84 17.34 -27.44
N GLU A 44 8.66 17.67 -28.70
CA GLU A 44 8.72 19.05 -29.18
C GLU A 44 7.49 19.84 -28.72
N ILE A 45 6.31 19.20 -28.72
CA ILE A 45 5.07 19.80 -28.20
C ILE A 45 5.20 20.01 -26.69
N ILE A 46 5.68 19.01 -25.94
CA ILE A 46 5.88 19.13 -24.48
C ILE A 46 6.83 20.28 -24.16
N ARG A 47 7.98 20.38 -24.83
CA ARG A 47 8.95 21.48 -24.64
C ARG A 47 8.33 22.85 -24.98
N SER A 48 7.52 22.92 -26.03
CA SER A 48 6.81 24.15 -26.42
C SER A 48 5.81 24.58 -25.33
N PHE A 49 5.08 23.61 -24.75
CA PHE A 49 4.20 23.84 -23.60
C PHE A 49 4.95 24.32 -22.36
N GLU A 50 6.00 23.63 -21.98
CA GLU A 50 6.81 24.00 -20.83
C GLU A 50 7.39 25.42 -20.98
N LYS A 51 7.86 25.73 -22.15
CA LYS A 51 8.35 27.07 -22.47
C LYS A 51 7.25 28.12 -22.35
N TYR A 52 6.09 27.89 -22.97
CA TYR A 52 4.95 28.81 -22.88
C TYR A 52 4.50 29.05 -21.44
N LEU A 53 4.37 27.99 -20.65
CA LEU A 53 3.98 28.08 -19.25
C LEU A 53 5.02 28.80 -18.38
N ALA A 54 6.31 28.68 -18.73
CA ALA A 54 7.39 29.39 -18.07
C ALA A 54 7.39 30.89 -18.47
N ASP A 55 7.24 31.20 -19.75
CA ASP A 55 7.25 32.58 -20.27
C ASP A 55 6.05 33.39 -19.72
N THR A 56 4.90 32.74 -19.48
CA THR A 56 3.69 33.34 -18.90
C THR A 56 3.61 33.27 -17.39
N GLU A 57 4.62 32.72 -16.70
CA GLU A 57 4.63 32.50 -15.24
C GLU A 57 3.34 31.81 -14.73
N SER A 58 2.71 30.98 -15.59
CA SER A 58 1.38 30.41 -15.33
C SER A 58 1.29 29.70 -13.99
N PHE A 59 2.29 28.90 -13.63
CA PHE A 59 2.28 28.16 -12.38
C PHE A 59 2.42 29.04 -11.13
N PHE A 60 3.04 30.19 -11.24
CA PHE A 60 3.10 31.17 -10.16
C PHE A 60 1.69 31.71 -9.85
N PHE A 61 0.96 32.15 -10.86
CA PHE A 61 -0.39 32.68 -10.68
C PHE A 61 -1.39 31.58 -10.27
N ILE A 62 -1.22 30.37 -10.75
CA ILE A 62 -2.04 29.22 -10.32
C ILE A 62 -1.78 28.92 -8.83
N GLU A 63 -0.53 28.96 -8.36
CA GLU A 63 -0.20 28.77 -6.95
C GLU A 63 -0.84 29.85 -6.07
N GLU A 64 -0.80 31.09 -6.50
CA GLU A 64 -1.47 32.22 -5.83
C GLU A 64 -3.00 32.01 -5.75
N ALA A 65 -3.61 31.59 -6.86
CA ALA A 65 -5.04 31.25 -6.88
C ALA A 65 -5.37 30.09 -5.92
N LEU A 66 -4.51 29.08 -5.81
CA LEU A 66 -4.68 27.98 -4.87
C LEU A 66 -4.54 28.42 -3.41
N LYS A 67 -3.61 29.33 -3.09
CA LYS A 67 -3.51 29.94 -1.76
C LYS A 67 -4.78 30.70 -1.40
N LEU A 68 -5.28 31.52 -2.32
CA LEU A 68 -6.56 32.24 -2.16
C LEU A 68 -7.74 31.29 -1.99
N GLN A 69 -7.79 30.21 -2.78
CA GLN A 69 -8.81 29.16 -2.64
C GLN A 69 -8.80 28.54 -1.23
N ARG A 70 -7.63 28.27 -0.69
CA ARG A 70 -7.49 27.65 0.64
C ARG A 70 -7.85 28.63 1.77
N VAL A 71 -7.46 29.90 1.63
CA VAL A 71 -7.82 30.94 2.62
C VAL A 71 -9.31 31.19 2.64
N TYR A 72 -9.92 31.47 1.49
CA TYR A 72 -11.31 31.96 1.43
C TYR A 72 -12.34 30.85 1.10
N GLY A 73 -11.91 29.67 0.68
CA GLY A 73 -12.80 28.58 0.29
C GLY A 73 -13.24 28.65 -1.17
N GLY A 74 -12.63 29.52 -1.96
CA GLY A 74 -12.85 29.65 -3.39
C GLY A 74 -12.04 30.78 -4.02
N SER A 75 -11.57 30.53 -5.22
CA SER A 75 -10.85 31.53 -6.04
C SER A 75 -11.06 31.25 -7.53
N VAL A 76 -10.69 32.21 -8.34
CA VAL A 76 -10.57 32.03 -9.78
C VAL A 76 -9.25 32.60 -10.26
N LEU A 77 -8.78 32.10 -11.39
CA LEU A 77 -7.74 32.72 -12.19
C LEU A 77 -8.42 33.31 -13.43
N PHE A 78 -8.48 34.63 -13.52
CA PHE A 78 -9.04 35.32 -14.67
C PHE A 78 -7.97 35.44 -15.76
N MET A 79 -8.29 34.89 -16.93
CA MET A 79 -7.43 34.93 -18.11
C MET A 79 -7.77 36.15 -18.98
N VAL A 80 -6.87 37.09 -19.07
CA VAL A 80 -6.99 38.25 -19.98
C VAL A 80 -6.50 37.81 -21.35
N CYS A 81 -7.43 37.64 -22.26
CA CYS A 81 -7.15 37.10 -23.60
C CYS A 81 -7.37 38.16 -24.68
N ASP A 82 -6.49 38.20 -25.67
CA ASP A 82 -6.60 39.06 -26.84
C ASP A 82 -7.35 38.34 -27.98
N ASP A 83 -8.67 38.22 -27.84
CA ASP A 83 -9.59 37.65 -28.85
C ASP A 83 -10.45 38.69 -29.57
N GLY A 84 -10.28 39.95 -29.20
CA GLY A 84 -11.03 41.08 -29.75
C GLY A 84 -12.51 41.14 -29.33
N LEU A 85 -12.92 40.31 -28.34
CA LEU A 85 -14.26 40.27 -27.79
C LEU A 85 -14.33 40.94 -26.42
N SER A 86 -15.51 41.41 -26.03
CA SER A 86 -15.73 41.95 -24.69
C SER A 86 -15.62 40.84 -23.62
N PRO A 87 -15.09 41.13 -22.42
CA PRO A 87 -14.92 40.14 -21.37
C PRO A 87 -16.20 39.40 -20.93
N ASP A 88 -17.38 40.00 -21.12
CA ASP A 88 -18.68 39.41 -20.81
C ASP A 88 -19.18 38.40 -21.87
N GLN A 89 -18.49 38.30 -23.01
CA GLN A 89 -18.78 37.36 -24.09
C GLN A 89 -17.95 36.07 -23.90
N PRO A 90 -18.46 34.92 -24.38
CA PRO A 90 -17.69 33.68 -24.38
C PRO A 90 -16.33 33.86 -25.03
N LEU A 91 -15.29 33.26 -24.47
CA LEU A 91 -13.96 33.23 -25.06
C LEU A 91 -13.99 32.40 -26.35
N ASP A 92 -13.48 32.96 -27.45
CA ASP A 92 -13.24 32.22 -28.67
C ASP A 92 -11.75 31.83 -28.77
N PRO A 93 -11.39 30.58 -28.49
CA PRO A 93 -9.99 30.15 -28.51
C PRO A 93 -9.34 30.32 -29.89
N SER A 94 -10.11 30.18 -30.99
CA SER A 94 -9.58 30.26 -32.34
C SER A 94 -9.16 31.69 -32.75
N ARG A 95 -9.66 32.69 -32.03
CA ARG A 95 -9.33 34.11 -32.24
C ARG A 95 -8.31 34.63 -31.24
N CYS A 96 -8.11 33.92 -30.14
CA CYS A 96 -7.18 34.32 -29.08
C CYS A 96 -5.73 34.15 -29.56
N ARG A 97 -5.00 35.25 -29.70
CA ARG A 97 -3.60 35.24 -30.14
C ARG A 97 -2.66 34.90 -28.98
N GLN A 98 -2.93 35.50 -27.82
CA GLN A 98 -2.13 35.29 -26.63
C GLN A 98 -2.96 35.56 -25.37
N ILE A 99 -2.55 34.96 -24.27
CA ILE A 99 -2.99 35.34 -22.93
C ILE A 99 -2.07 36.47 -22.48
N THR A 100 -2.65 37.65 -22.27
CA THR A 100 -1.92 38.86 -21.93
C THR A 100 -1.58 38.90 -20.44
N ASP A 101 -2.48 38.41 -19.59
CA ASP A 101 -2.30 38.41 -18.14
C ASP A 101 -3.14 37.33 -17.48
N LEU A 102 -2.70 36.89 -16.30
CA LEU A 102 -3.36 35.93 -15.44
C LEU A 102 -3.60 36.57 -14.08
N VAL A 103 -4.85 36.85 -13.73
CA VAL A 103 -5.19 37.57 -12.51
C VAL A 103 -5.85 36.65 -11.50
N PRO A 104 -5.16 36.28 -10.41
CA PRO A 104 -5.76 35.48 -9.32
C PRO A 104 -6.70 36.36 -8.48
N LEU A 105 -7.94 35.90 -8.31
CA LEU A 105 -8.99 36.61 -7.58
C LEU A 105 -9.63 35.68 -6.57
N SER A 106 -9.80 36.19 -5.35
CA SER A 106 -10.53 35.48 -4.30
C SER A 106 -12.05 35.59 -4.48
N LYS A 107 -12.82 34.75 -3.78
CA LYS A 107 -14.29 34.84 -3.78
C LYS A 107 -14.82 36.21 -3.30
N ARG A 108 -14.00 37.02 -2.63
CA ARG A 108 -14.36 38.39 -2.21
C ARG A 108 -14.49 39.35 -3.39
N GLU A 109 -13.58 39.19 -4.34
CA GLU A 109 -13.43 40.06 -5.50
C GLU A 109 -14.33 39.64 -6.65
N ILE A 110 -14.75 38.38 -6.65
CA ILE A 110 -15.57 37.81 -7.72
C ILE A 110 -16.87 37.22 -7.19
N LYS A 111 -17.98 37.64 -7.77
CA LYS A 111 -19.32 37.13 -7.44
C LYS A 111 -20.01 36.59 -8.67
N PRO A 112 -20.76 35.49 -8.56
CA PRO A 112 -21.60 35.03 -9.64
C PRO A 112 -22.67 36.07 -10.00
N ASP A 113 -22.88 36.36 -11.29
CA ASP A 113 -23.88 37.31 -11.74
C ASP A 113 -25.20 36.64 -12.14
N ASN A 114 -25.13 35.55 -12.90
CA ASN A 114 -26.28 34.74 -13.27
C ASN A 114 -26.04 33.27 -12.97
N TYR A 115 -26.92 32.68 -12.13
CA TYR A 115 -26.97 31.25 -11.96
C TYR A 115 -28.00 30.64 -12.90
N SER A 116 -27.62 29.66 -13.69
CA SER A 116 -28.60 28.73 -14.23
C SER A 116 -29.21 27.98 -13.06
N TYR A 117 -30.53 27.97 -12.94
CA TYR A 117 -31.27 27.35 -11.83
C TYR A 117 -30.98 25.83 -11.70
N LEU A 118 -30.47 25.21 -12.77
CA LEU A 118 -30.11 23.80 -12.83
C LEU A 118 -28.62 23.53 -12.56
N ASP A 119 -27.75 24.52 -12.69
CA ASP A 119 -26.30 24.34 -12.49
C ASP A 119 -25.67 25.51 -11.72
N TYR A 120 -25.97 25.57 -10.41
CA TYR A 120 -25.37 26.53 -9.49
C TYR A 120 -23.83 26.42 -9.38
N ARG A 121 -23.23 25.35 -9.90
CA ARG A 121 -21.77 25.13 -9.90
C ARG A 121 -21.06 25.87 -11.02
N ALA A 122 -21.79 26.27 -12.05
CA ALA A 122 -21.24 26.92 -13.22
C ALA A 122 -22.08 28.15 -13.57
N PRO A 123 -21.88 29.27 -12.88
CA PRO A 123 -22.50 30.53 -13.26
C PRO A 123 -22.03 30.92 -14.67
N GLU A 124 -22.94 31.43 -15.48
CA GLU A 124 -22.63 31.86 -16.86
C GLU A 124 -21.66 33.04 -16.86
N LYS A 125 -21.88 33.99 -15.95
CA LYS A 125 -21.07 35.21 -15.83
C LYS A 125 -20.68 35.48 -14.38
N TYR A 126 -19.55 36.12 -14.26
CA TYR A 126 -19.04 36.60 -12.98
C TYR A 126 -18.93 38.11 -13.00
N ARG A 127 -19.18 38.71 -11.85
CA ARG A 127 -18.98 40.12 -11.58
C ARG A 127 -17.72 40.29 -10.74
N ILE A 128 -16.69 40.93 -11.31
CA ILE A 128 -15.44 41.25 -10.66
C ILE A 128 -15.52 42.68 -10.10
N SER A 129 -15.24 42.86 -8.83
CA SER A 129 -15.14 44.16 -8.20
C SER A 129 -13.77 44.77 -8.48
N THR A 130 -13.71 45.82 -9.29
CA THR A 130 -12.46 46.52 -9.56
C THR A 130 -12.20 47.57 -8.49
N SER A 131 -11.12 47.40 -7.75
CA SER A 131 -10.68 48.28 -6.63
C SER A 131 -10.13 49.64 -7.10
N LYS A 132 -10.71 50.30 -8.10
CA LYS A 132 -10.24 51.61 -8.54
C LYS A 132 -10.97 52.79 -7.86
N SER A 133 -11.59 52.62 -6.72
CA SER A 133 -12.28 53.68 -6.04
C SER A 133 -11.61 54.15 -4.73
N VAL A 134 -10.29 54.35 -4.75
CA VAL A 134 -9.65 55.06 -3.62
C VAL A 134 -9.60 56.56 -3.83
N LEU A 135 -9.90 57.04 -5.03
CA LEU A 135 -9.94 58.48 -5.30
C LEU A 135 -11.18 58.81 -6.18
N ASN A 136 -12.23 59.23 -5.48
CA ASN A 136 -13.43 59.90 -6.03
C ASN A 136 -14.48 59.02 -6.74
N ASN A 137 -15.68 59.10 -6.16
CA ASN A 137 -16.99 58.73 -6.65
C ASN A 137 -17.48 57.28 -6.49
N ASN A 138 -18.66 57.22 -5.89
CA ASN A 138 -19.52 56.12 -5.49
C ASN A 138 -19.94 55.10 -6.58
N ASP A 139 -19.33 55.06 -7.73
CA ASP A 139 -19.61 54.04 -8.75
C ASP A 139 -18.61 52.89 -8.63
N LEU A 140 -19.03 51.84 -7.94
CA LEU A 140 -18.42 50.54 -8.02
C LEU A 140 -18.50 50.04 -9.48
N GLN A 141 -17.44 50.23 -10.24
CA GLN A 141 -17.36 49.69 -11.58
C GLN A 141 -17.13 48.18 -11.46
N TYR A 142 -18.12 47.43 -11.90
CA TYR A 142 -18.04 45.98 -12.02
C TYR A 142 -17.58 45.63 -13.42
N LEU A 143 -16.60 44.74 -13.53
CA LEU A 143 -16.27 44.08 -14.77
C LEU A 143 -17.08 42.79 -14.86
N LEU A 144 -17.92 42.65 -15.87
CA LEU A 144 -18.61 41.40 -16.15
C LEU A 144 -17.70 40.53 -16.99
N VAL A 145 -17.53 39.26 -16.52
CA VAL A 145 -16.65 38.29 -17.20
C VAL A 145 -17.41 36.99 -17.42
N HIS A 146 -17.32 36.44 -18.62
CA HIS A 146 -17.91 35.14 -18.94
C HIS A 146 -17.12 34.01 -18.30
N SER A 147 -17.82 32.94 -17.89
CA SER A 147 -17.23 31.77 -17.18
C SER A 147 -16.12 31.05 -17.96
N SER A 148 -16.14 31.12 -19.30
CA SER A 148 -15.08 30.53 -20.13
C SER A 148 -13.72 31.22 -20.00
N ARG A 149 -13.71 32.47 -19.49
CA ARG A 149 -12.48 33.26 -19.29
C ARG A 149 -11.88 33.12 -17.92
N VAL A 150 -12.44 32.25 -17.06
CA VAL A 150 -11.95 32.03 -15.68
C VAL A 150 -11.70 30.57 -15.44
N LEU A 151 -10.60 30.27 -14.76
CA LEU A 151 -10.33 28.95 -14.21
C LEU A 151 -10.80 28.98 -12.75
N ARG A 152 -11.72 28.11 -12.39
CA ARG A 152 -12.34 28.09 -11.07
C ARG A 152 -11.70 27.06 -10.16
N PHE A 153 -11.35 27.46 -8.95
CA PHE A 153 -10.83 26.62 -7.89
C PHE A 153 -11.80 26.64 -6.70
N ASP A 154 -12.46 25.53 -6.45
CA ASP A 154 -13.37 25.36 -5.32
C ASP A 154 -12.62 24.91 -4.07
N GLY A 155 -13.01 25.42 -2.89
CA GLY A 155 -12.48 25.01 -1.58
C GLY A 155 -12.94 23.61 -1.15
N LEU A 156 -12.85 23.34 0.15
CA LEU A 156 -13.29 22.05 0.69
C LEU A 156 -14.77 21.82 0.41
N TYR A 157 -15.13 20.55 0.21
CA TYR A 157 -16.51 20.17 -0.11
C TYR A 157 -17.50 20.64 0.92
N LEU A 158 -18.59 21.23 0.46
CA LEU A 158 -19.77 21.58 1.24
C LEU A 158 -21.01 20.88 0.69
N PRO A 159 -21.91 20.39 1.59
CA PRO A 159 -23.23 19.93 1.19
C PRO A 159 -24.02 21.03 0.46
N TRP A 160 -24.94 20.61 -0.42
CA TRP A 160 -25.70 21.49 -1.30
C TRP A 160 -26.23 22.78 -0.64
N LYS A 161 -26.99 22.65 0.45
CA LYS A 161 -27.59 23.81 1.12
C LYS A 161 -26.55 24.80 1.64
N GLN A 162 -25.47 24.30 2.21
CA GLN A 162 -24.39 25.14 2.75
C GLN A 162 -23.60 25.80 1.61
N ARG A 163 -23.44 25.09 0.49
CA ARG A 163 -22.76 25.62 -0.68
C ARG A 163 -23.55 26.79 -1.32
N ILE A 164 -24.89 26.69 -1.39
CA ILE A 164 -25.74 27.81 -1.86
C ILE A 164 -25.58 29.03 -0.93
N ASN A 165 -25.59 28.82 0.39
CA ASN A 165 -25.41 29.90 1.36
C ASN A 165 -24.01 30.55 1.30
N ASN A 166 -23.04 29.88 0.67
CA ASN A 166 -21.68 30.36 0.45
C ASN A 166 -21.44 30.76 -1.02
N ASP A 167 -22.45 31.29 -1.69
CA ASP A 167 -22.40 31.76 -3.09
C ASP A 167 -21.86 30.71 -4.08
N GLY A 168 -22.12 29.44 -3.83
CA GLY A 168 -21.67 28.32 -4.65
C GLY A 168 -20.22 27.90 -4.41
N TRP A 169 -19.52 28.52 -3.47
CA TRP A 169 -18.12 28.21 -3.14
C TRP A 169 -17.98 27.09 -2.08
N GLY A 170 -16.78 26.53 -1.99
CA GLY A 170 -16.42 25.56 -0.96
C GLY A 170 -16.11 26.22 0.40
N LEU A 171 -15.64 25.40 1.34
CA LEU A 171 -15.22 25.85 2.67
C LEU A 171 -13.73 26.20 2.68
N SER A 172 -13.35 27.21 3.46
CA SER A 172 -11.96 27.51 3.78
C SER A 172 -11.32 26.38 4.59
N CYS A 173 -10.07 26.04 4.32
CA CYS A 173 -9.33 25.09 5.16
C CYS A 173 -9.09 25.65 6.58
N LEU A 174 -9.00 26.96 6.72
CA LEU A 174 -8.83 27.64 8.01
C LEU A 174 -10.05 27.47 8.91
N GLN A 175 -11.27 27.37 8.36
CA GLN A 175 -12.47 27.13 9.16
C GLN A 175 -12.48 25.77 9.84
N SER A 176 -11.97 24.73 9.16
CA SER A 176 -11.81 23.39 9.74
C SER A 176 -10.69 23.35 10.77
N PHE A 177 -9.65 24.13 10.54
CA PHE A 177 -8.45 24.17 11.38
C PHE A 177 -8.61 25.06 12.62
N TYR A 178 -9.56 25.99 12.62
CA TYR A 178 -9.71 27.04 13.63
C TYR A 178 -9.87 26.52 15.07
N GLU A 179 -10.77 25.57 15.31
CA GLU A 179 -11.04 25.08 16.66
C GLU A 179 -9.84 24.31 17.27
N PRO A 180 -9.16 23.38 16.56
CA PRO A 180 -7.92 22.78 17.05
C PRO A 180 -6.80 23.80 17.28
N TRP A 181 -6.63 24.76 16.38
CA TRP A 181 -5.66 25.84 16.52
C TRP A 181 -5.93 26.69 17.76
N LYS A 182 -7.18 27.10 18.00
CA LYS A 182 -7.60 27.90 19.16
C LYS A 182 -7.32 27.18 20.48
N ARG A 183 -7.60 25.84 20.53
CA ARG A 183 -7.29 25.02 21.71
C ARG A 183 -5.81 24.95 21.97
N TYR A 184 -5.03 24.72 20.92
CA TYR A 184 -3.58 24.67 21.01
C TYR A 184 -2.99 25.99 21.49
N ARG A 185 -3.42 27.13 20.92
CA ARG A 185 -3.00 28.47 21.36
C ARG A 185 -3.36 28.72 22.81
N GLY A 186 -4.60 28.46 23.19
CA GLY A 186 -5.01 28.62 24.57
C GLY A 186 -4.23 27.76 25.56
N ALA A 187 -3.91 26.51 25.19
CA ALA A 187 -3.06 25.64 26.02
C ALA A 187 -1.62 26.16 26.11
N THR A 188 -1.08 26.69 25.01
CA THR A 188 0.27 27.28 24.99
C THR A 188 0.36 28.53 25.87
N ASP A 189 -0.62 29.41 25.77
CA ASP A 189 -0.71 30.62 26.58
C ASP A 189 -0.91 30.28 28.06
N GLY A 190 -1.78 29.29 28.33
CA GLY A 190 -1.97 28.78 29.68
C GLY A 190 -0.70 28.17 30.28
N LEU A 191 0.02 27.38 29.51
CA LEU A 191 1.30 26.80 29.96
C LEU A 191 2.34 27.90 30.21
N SER A 192 2.43 28.90 29.33
CA SER A 192 3.33 30.04 29.50
C SER A 192 3.04 30.79 30.80
N THR A 193 1.74 31.03 31.10
CA THR A 193 1.33 31.62 32.35
C THR A 193 1.69 30.73 33.55
N MET A 194 1.41 29.42 33.45
CA MET A 194 1.79 28.47 34.52
C MET A 194 3.31 28.38 34.71
N LEU A 195 4.12 28.49 33.68
CA LEU A 195 5.58 28.52 33.79
C LEU A 195 6.07 29.76 34.53
N ASN A 196 5.43 30.92 34.28
CA ASN A 196 5.75 32.13 35.00
C ASN A 196 5.35 32.07 36.48
N GLU A 197 4.39 31.21 36.82
CA GLU A 197 3.87 31.02 38.17
C GLU A 197 4.37 29.69 38.80
N LEU A 198 5.36 29.02 38.21
CA LEU A 198 5.80 27.69 38.62
C LEU A 198 6.28 27.67 40.08
N ASP A 199 6.92 28.75 40.51
CA ASP A 199 7.39 28.94 41.85
C ASP A 199 6.56 30.06 42.51
N LEU A 200 5.34 29.71 42.94
CA LEU A 200 4.56 30.63 43.73
C LEU A 200 5.27 30.89 45.06
N PHE A 201 5.81 32.08 45.15
CA PHE A 201 6.43 32.58 46.38
C PHE A 201 5.35 32.88 47.44
N VAL A 202 5.29 32.05 48.45
CA VAL A 202 4.38 32.26 49.58
C VAL A 202 5.17 32.75 50.79
N HIS A 203 4.96 34.02 51.13
CA HIS A 203 5.55 34.63 52.33
C HIS A 203 4.50 34.61 53.44
N SER A 204 4.71 33.80 54.45
CA SER A 204 3.85 33.70 55.62
C SER A 204 4.35 34.64 56.71
N ILE A 205 3.54 35.64 56.99
CA ILE A 205 3.82 36.68 57.97
C ILE A 205 2.89 36.50 59.17
N PRO A 206 3.42 36.13 60.34
CA PRO A 206 2.60 35.99 61.54
C PRO A 206 1.92 37.27 61.95
N GLY A 207 0.63 37.19 62.27
CA GLY A 207 -0.17 38.35 62.71
C GLY A 207 -0.45 39.37 61.59
N LEU A 208 -0.41 38.96 60.32
CA LEU A 208 -0.68 39.84 59.16
C LEU A 208 -2.03 40.55 59.28
N ALA A 209 -3.10 39.85 59.61
CA ALA A 209 -4.43 40.43 59.79
C ALA A 209 -4.47 41.51 60.89
N SER A 210 -3.82 41.26 62.02
CA SER A 210 -3.75 42.23 63.13
C SER A 210 -2.90 43.46 62.79
N LYS A 211 -1.81 43.26 62.00
CA LYS A 211 -0.97 44.36 61.50
C LYS A 211 -1.74 45.27 60.53
N ILE A 212 -2.59 44.69 59.68
CA ILE A 212 -3.48 45.43 58.79
C ILE A 212 -4.52 46.21 59.57
N THR A 213 -5.22 45.54 60.51
CA THR A 213 -6.25 46.21 61.37
C THR A 213 -5.66 47.32 62.21
N ALA A 214 -4.40 47.27 62.60
CA ALA A 214 -3.67 48.29 63.34
C ALA A 214 -3.17 49.47 62.49
N GLY A 215 -3.56 49.56 61.21
CA GLY A 215 -3.20 50.68 60.32
C GLY A 215 -1.74 50.73 59.91
N LYS A 216 -0.97 49.59 60.03
CA LYS A 216 0.44 49.48 59.66
C LYS A 216 0.68 49.03 58.22
N GLU A 217 -0.31 49.19 57.35
CA GLU A 217 -0.27 48.75 55.96
C GLU A 217 0.86 49.38 55.14
N GLY A 218 1.12 50.70 55.36
CA GLY A 218 2.18 51.41 54.62
C GLY A 218 3.57 50.85 54.90
N ALA A 219 3.86 50.56 56.18
CA ALA A 219 5.16 49.95 56.55
C ALA A 219 5.31 48.52 56.05
N LEU A 220 4.23 47.76 56.04
CA LEU A 220 4.19 46.40 55.48
C LEU A 220 4.42 46.41 53.95
N LYS A 221 3.77 47.32 53.24
CA LYS A 221 3.92 47.49 51.78
C LYS A 221 5.36 47.90 51.44
N ALA A 222 5.93 48.88 52.11
CA ALA A 222 7.30 49.31 51.89
C ALA A 222 8.31 48.20 52.12
N ARG A 223 8.08 47.33 53.12
CA ARG A 223 8.90 46.15 53.39
C ARG A 223 8.78 45.08 52.31
N LEU A 224 7.55 44.79 51.86
CA LEU A 224 7.32 43.83 50.76
C LEU A 224 7.96 44.33 49.44
N GLU A 225 7.87 45.61 49.15
CA GLU A 225 8.52 46.23 47.99
C GLU A 225 10.06 46.16 48.08
N ALA A 226 10.62 46.45 49.26
CA ALA A 226 12.07 46.32 49.51
C ALA A 226 12.56 44.86 49.36
N ASN A 227 11.77 43.90 49.89
CA ASN A 227 12.06 42.47 49.73
C ASN A 227 11.93 42.00 48.25
N ALA A 228 10.93 42.51 47.52
CA ALA A 228 10.79 42.22 46.09
C ALA A 228 11.98 42.77 45.28
N LEU A 229 12.45 43.98 45.60
CA LEU A 229 13.63 44.60 44.99
C LEU A 229 14.90 43.82 45.34
N ALA A 230 15.09 43.43 46.61
CA ALA A 230 16.22 42.65 47.06
C ALA A 230 16.29 41.28 46.39
N ARG A 231 15.16 40.63 46.22
CA ARG A 231 15.02 39.39 45.49
C ARG A 231 15.42 39.53 44.01
N SER A 232 14.97 40.58 43.36
CA SER A 232 15.24 40.86 41.96
C SER A 232 16.71 41.18 41.71
N VAL A 233 17.36 41.95 42.61
CA VAL A 233 18.72 42.45 42.42
C VAL A 233 19.79 41.52 43.01
N TYR A 234 19.51 40.96 44.22
CA TYR A 234 20.51 40.21 44.99
C TYR A 234 20.19 38.69 45.10
N GLY A 235 19.08 38.25 44.54
CA GLY A 235 18.65 36.83 44.62
C GLY A 235 18.25 36.35 46.02
N GLY A 236 18.07 37.28 47.00
CA GLY A 236 17.75 36.97 48.38
C GLY A 236 16.86 38.01 49.01
N PHE A 237 16.33 37.77 50.21
CA PHE A 237 15.54 38.70 50.98
C PHE A 237 15.64 38.41 52.48
N ALA A 238 15.38 39.43 53.30
CA ALA A 238 15.45 39.33 54.74
C ALA A 238 14.13 38.92 55.35
N LEU A 239 14.15 37.92 56.23
CA LEU A 239 13.00 37.43 57.02
C LEU A 239 13.16 37.76 58.47
N ASP A 240 12.04 37.94 59.16
CA ASP A 240 12.03 37.95 60.63
C ASP A 240 12.04 36.50 61.18
N THR A 241 12.41 36.32 62.42
CA THR A 241 12.58 35.02 63.07
C THR A 241 11.32 34.14 63.03
N GLU A 242 10.13 34.76 63.00
CA GLU A 242 8.85 34.08 62.96
C GLU A 242 8.22 33.99 61.56
N GLU A 243 8.85 34.61 60.56
CA GLU A 243 8.38 34.58 59.19
C GLU A 243 8.96 33.35 58.48
N SER A 244 8.12 32.79 57.59
CA SER A 244 8.57 31.66 56.79
C SER A 244 8.24 31.89 55.31
N VAL A 245 9.09 31.34 54.48
CA VAL A 245 8.92 31.37 53.03
C VAL A 245 8.84 29.95 52.52
N SER A 246 7.86 29.71 51.71
CA SER A 246 7.75 28.46 50.99
C SER A 246 7.55 28.72 49.50
N PHE A 247 8.09 27.86 48.69
CA PHE A 247 7.84 27.82 47.26
C PHE A 247 6.82 26.71 47.02
N ALA A 248 5.63 27.08 46.58
CA ALA A 248 4.66 26.11 46.14
C ALA A 248 4.94 25.78 44.67
N SER A 249 5.70 24.72 44.42
CA SER A 249 5.94 24.25 43.07
C SER A 249 4.73 23.49 42.55
N ARG A 250 4.28 23.81 41.33
CA ARG A 250 3.25 23.04 40.63
C ARG A 250 3.92 21.98 39.73
N SER A 251 3.44 20.76 39.78
CA SER A 251 3.90 19.72 38.89
C SER A 251 3.31 19.92 37.49
N LEU A 252 4.15 19.94 36.48
CA LEU A 252 3.78 19.92 35.07
C LEU A 252 3.66 18.50 34.51
N GLY A 253 3.54 17.48 35.39
CA GLY A 253 3.38 16.11 34.96
C GLY A 253 2.15 15.94 34.06
N GLY A 254 2.32 15.28 32.90
CA GLY A 254 1.27 15.06 31.92
C GLY A 254 1.03 16.22 30.91
N ALA A 255 1.70 17.37 31.09
CA ALA A 255 1.57 18.48 30.13
C ALA A 255 2.03 18.07 28.73
N GLN A 256 3.11 17.27 28.63
CA GLN A 256 3.62 16.78 27.35
C GLN A 256 2.58 15.93 26.63
N ASP A 257 1.95 14.96 27.30
CA ASP A 257 0.93 14.09 26.71
C ASP A 257 -0.29 14.88 26.22
N LEU A 258 -0.66 15.95 26.95
CA LEU A 258 -1.74 16.84 26.54
C LEU A 258 -1.37 17.61 25.27
N PHE A 259 -0.15 18.16 25.20
CA PHE A 259 0.32 18.88 24.02
C PHE A 259 0.42 17.95 22.81
N ASP A 260 0.91 16.72 22.97
CA ASP A 260 0.96 15.76 21.89
C ASP A 260 -0.42 15.45 21.31
N ARG A 261 -1.45 15.34 22.16
CA ARG A 261 -2.84 15.16 21.70
C ARG A 261 -3.37 16.39 20.95
N LEU A 262 -3.05 17.61 21.43
CA LEU A 262 -3.45 18.83 20.74
C LEU A 262 -2.76 18.96 19.36
N LEU A 263 -1.50 18.56 19.27
CA LEU A 263 -0.79 18.47 17.99
C LEU A 263 -1.43 17.44 17.06
N ASP A 264 -1.84 16.29 17.59
CA ASP A 264 -2.56 15.26 16.82
C ASP A 264 -3.90 15.76 16.29
N ASP A 265 -4.66 16.52 17.10
CA ASP A 265 -5.91 17.17 16.68
C ASP A 265 -5.66 18.16 15.52
N MET A 266 -4.58 18.93 15.58
CA MET A 266 -4.20 19.87 14.52
C MET A 266 -3.81 19.16 13.24
N VAL A 267 -3.04 18.07 13.35
CA VAL A 267 -2.66 17.20 12.22
C VAL A 267 -3.91 16.64 11.55
N ALA A 268 -4.83 16.10 12.34
CA ALA A 268 -6.09 15.55 11.83
C ALA A 268 -6.97 16.61 11.12
N ALA A 269 -6.98 17.84 11.61
CA ALA A 269 -7.77 18.92 11.02
C ALA A 269 -7.13 19.55 9.78
N SER A 270 -5.82 19.45 9.63
CA SER A 270 -5.06 20.05 8.53
C SER A 270 -4.81 19.09 7.35
N ASP A 271 -5.01 17.79 7.53
CA ASP A 271 -4.55 16.72 6.61
C ASP A 271 -3.02 16.75 6.38
N CYS A 272 -2.25 17.47 7.21
CA CYS A 272 -0.79 17.56 7.11
C CYS A 272 -0.12 16.70 8.18
N PRO A 273 0.79 15.79 7.83
CA PRO A 273 1.60 15.09 8.83
C PRO A 273 2.40 16.05 9.72
N LYS A 274 2.68 15.64 10.97
CA LYS A 274 3.47 16.45 11.92
C LYS A 274 4.76 17.04 11.33
N PRO A 275 5.61 16.28 10.61
CA PRO A 275 6.82 16.82 10.01
C PRO A 275 6.57 17.95 9.03
N VAL A 276 5.52 17.86 8.24
CA VAL A 276 5.15 18.87 7.23
C VAL A 276 4.58 20.10 7.89
N LEU A 277 3.68 19.93 8.87
CA LEU A 277 2.99 21.05 9.53
C LEU A 277 3.95 21.86 10.41
N PHE A 278 4.82 21.19 11.19
CA PHE A 278 5.68 21.84 12.18
C PHE A 278 7.14 21.94 11.75
N GLY A 279 7.53 21.43 10.58
CA GLY A 279 8.91 21.41 10.11
C GLY A 279 9.83 20.53 10.96
N MET A 280 9.27 19.52 11.63
CA MET A 280 10.02 18.58 12.46
C MET A 280 10.59 17.44 11.61
N SER A 281 11.68 16.80 12.10
CA SER A 281 12.10 15.53 11.51
C SER A 281 11.03 14.46 11.71
N PRO A 282 10.76 13.59 10.70
CA PRO A 282 9.81 12.50 10.84
C PRO A 282 10.13 11.66 12.07
N ALA A 283 9.11 11.24 12.82
CA ALA A 283 9.26 10.33 13.95
C ALA A 283 9.92 9.03 13.47
N GLY A 284 11.16 8.77 13.92
CA GLY A 284 11.93 7.61 13.47
C GLY A 284 12.87 7.85 12.27
N GLY A 285 13.03 9.08 11.77
CA GLY A 285 13.99 9.46 10.71
C GLY A 285 13.74 8.69 9.41
N LEU A 286 14.77 8.01 8.87
CA LEU A 286 14.72 7.17 7.67
C LEU A 286 14.08 5.78 7.90
N SER A 287 13.47 5.55 9.07
CA SER A 287 12.79 4.30 9.39
C SER A 287 11.50 4.11 8.59
N GLU A 288 10.93 2.90 8.65
CA GLU A 288 9.63 2.55 8.03
C GLU A 288 8.49 3.52 8.41
N ALA A 289 8.49 4.04 9.65
CA ALA A 289 7.48 5.00 10.11
C ALA A 289 7.60 6.34 9.37
N GLY A 290 8.82 6.87 9.17
CA GLY A 290 9.04 8.10 8.41
C GLY A 290 8.66 7.96 6.93
N LYS A 291 8.93 6.79 6.33
CA LYS A 291 8.49 6.49 4.95
C LYS A 291 6.96 6.43 4.84
N PHE A 292 6.28 5.93 5.86
CA PHE A 292 4.83 5.88 5.90
C PHE A 292 4.21 7.28 5.95
N GLU A 293 4.74 8.18 6.79
CA GLU A 293 4.30 9.59 6.85
C GLU A 293 4.50 10.31 5.50
N GLN A 294 5.63 10.07 4.82
CA GLN A 294 5.88 10.62 3.49
C GLN A 294 4.88 10.10 2.45
N LYS A 295 4.52 8.82 2.48
CA LYS A 295 3.50 8.24 1.59
C LYS A 295 2.11 8.81 1.87
N LEU A 296 1.74 8.98 3.14
CA LEU A 296 0.47 9.63 3.52
C LEU A 296 0.40 11.05 2.98
N TRP A 297 1.50 11.81 3.13
CA TRP A 297 1.58 13.17 2.58
C TRP A 297 1.46 13.18 1.06
N ALA A 298 2.19 12.32 0.38
CA ALA A 298 2.09 12.19 -1.08
C ALA A 298 0.65 11.91 -1.54
N SER A 299 -0.02 10.96 -0.89
CA SER A 299 -1.43 10.65 -1.20
C SER A 299 -2.38 11.83 -0.92
N ALA A 300 -2.12 12.64 0.10
CA ALA A 300 -2.90 13.85 0.38
C ALA A 300 -2.69 14.92 -0.71
N VAL A 301 -1.44 15.11 -1.15
CA VAL A 301 -1.11 16.04 -2.26
C VAL A 301 -1.72 15.57 -3.58
N GLU A 302 -1.61 14.29 -3.94
CA GLU A 302 -2.20 13.71 -5.15
C GLU A 302 -3.72 13.84 -5.18
N ARG A 303 -4.37 13.62 -4.03
CA ARG A 303 -5.82 13.85 -3.87
C ARG A 303 -6.16 15.32 -4.10
N TYR A 304 -5.39 16.25 -3.53
CA TYR A 304 -5.59 17.68 -3.72
C TYR A 304 -5.36 18.10 -5.19
N GLN A 305 -4.33 17.59 -5.86
CA GLN A 305 -4.08 17.80 -7.27
C GLN A 305 -5.27 17.34 -8.12
N THR A 306 -5.80 16.15 -7.86
CA THR A 306 -6.92 15.58 -8.61
C THR A 306 -8.21 16.37 -8.39
N GLN A 307 -8.50 16.77 -7.15
CA GLN A 307 -9.76 17.43 -6.80
C GLN A 307 -9.79 18.91 -7.18
N SER A 308 -8.68 19.62 -6.95
CA SER A 308 -8.63 21.08 -7.10
C SER A 308 -7.99 21.55 -8.39
N LEU A 309 -6.97 20.85 -8.89
CA LEU A 309 -6.15 21.30 -10.02
C LEU A 309 -6.53 20.66 -11.37
N LYS A 310 -6.78 19.35 -11.39
CA LYS A 310 -6.89 18.60 -12.66
C LYS A 310 -7.91 19.23 -13.62
N ARG A 311 -9.09 19.60 -13.10
CA ARG A 311 -10.15 20.20 -13.92
C ARG A 311 -9.73 21.56 -14.51
N ALA A 312 -9.17 22.43 -13.69
CA ALA A 312 -8.76 23.78 -14.10
C ALA A 312 -7.60 23.72 -15.09
N LEU A 313 -6.61 22.86 -14.86
CA LEU A 313 -5.49 22.66 -15.78
C LEU A 313 -5.94 22.02 -17.10
N THR A 314 -6.87 21.07 -17.08
CA THR A 314 -7.43 20.50 -18.31
C THR A 314 -8.12 21.58 -19.15
N GLN A 315 -8.91 22.45 -18.51
CA GLN A 315 -9.53 23.59 -19.20
C GLN A 315 -8.47 24.55 -19.75
N TYR A 316 -7.45 24.87 -18.97
CA TYR A 316 -6.38 25.79 -19.35
C TYR A 316 -5.54 25.24 -20.51
N PHE A 317 -5.09 24.00 -20.42
CA PHE A 317 -4.29 23.36 -21.45
C PHE A 317 -5.09 23.16 -22.74
N SER A 318 -6.38 22.80 -22.64
CA SER A 318 -7.27 22.74 -23.82
C SER A 318 -7.38 24.06 -24.52
N LEU A 319 -7.47 25.16 -23.77
CA LEU A 319 -7.48 26.51 -24.34
C LEU A 319 -6.16 26.82 -25.06
N LEU A 320 -5.02 26.57 -24.40
CA LEU A 320 -3.70 26.82 -24.98
C LEU A 320 -3.46 26.03 -26.27
N MET A 321 -3.99 24.81 -26.36
CA MET A 321 -3.88 23.98 -27.57
C MET A 321 -4.73 24.53 -28.74
N GLN A 322 -5.89 25.12 -28.44
CA GLN A 322 -6.80 25.66 -29.45
C GLN A 322 -6.37 27.05 -29.99
N MET A 323 -5.48 27.73 -29.27
CA MET A 323 -5.04 29.08 -29.65
C MET A 323 -4.05 29.04 -30.82
N PRO A 324 -4.23 29.90 -31.86
CA PRO A 324 -3.28 30.03 -32.97
C PRO A 324 -1.88 30.47 -32.51
N GLY A 325 -1.78 31.27 -31.46
CA GLY A 325 -0.52 31.70 -30.87
C GLY A 325 -0.07 30.80 -29.68
N GLY A 326 -0.76 29.71 -29.47
CA GLY A 326 -0.44 28.75 -28.40
C GLY A 326 0.67 27.76 -28.77
N PRO A 327 1.04 26.88 -27.82
CA PRO A 327 2.18 25.96 -27.97
C PRO A 327 2.02 24.97 -29.15
N THR A 328 0.78 24.67 -29.57
CA THR A 328 0.47 23.74 -30.67
C THR A 328 0.01 24.43 -31.93
N ALA A 329 0.04 25.79 -31.98
CA ALA A 329 -0.44 26.59 -33.10
C ALA A 329 -1.88 26.21 -33.55
N GLY A 330 -2.77 25.88 -32.62
CA GLY A 330 -4.16 25.53 -32.89
C GLY A 330 -4.42 24.04 -33.22
N ASN A 331 -3.39 23.21 -33.26
CA ASN A 331 -3.54 21.77 -33.48
C ASN A 331 -3.77 21.05 -32.14
N VAL A 332 -4.98 20.53 -31.94
CA VAL A 332 -5.34 19.79 -30.72
C VAL A 332 -5.09 18.30 -30.96
N PRO A 333 -4.18 17.64 -30.22
CA PRO A 333 -3.99 16.20 -30.27
C PRO A 333 -5.26 15.43 -29.92
N ALA A 334 -5.50 14.27 -30.54
CA ALA A 334 -6.73 13.50 -30.35
C ALA A 334 -6.87 12.96 -28.90
N GLU A 335 -5.78 12.47 -28.33
CA GLU A 335 -5.76 11.91 -26.97
C GLU A 335 -4.65 12.57 -26.16
N TRP A 336 -5.04 13.26 -25.11
CA TRP A 336 -4.11 13.89 -24.19
C TRP A 336 -4.73 13.98 -22.79
N GLU A 337 -3.89 13.96 -21.78
CA GLU A 337 -4.30 14.18 -20.38
C GLU A 337 -3.27 15.01 -19.62
N VAL A 338 -3.74 15.67 -18.55
CA VAL A 338 -2.88 16.33 -17.58
C VAL A 338 -2.25 15.28 -16.69
N HIS A 339 -0.93 15.15 -16.77
CA HIS A 339 -0.13 14.22 -15.97
C HIS A 339 0.52 14.95 -14.81
N PHE A 340 0.30 14.43 -13.61
CA PHE A 340 0.99 14.89 -12.40
C PHE A 340 2.12 13.91 -12.09
N PRO A 341 3.39 14.35 -12.15
CA PRO A 341 4.48 13.50 -11.71
C PRO A 341 4.29 13.10 -10.24
N PRO A 342 4.52 11.83 -9.86
CA PRO A 342 4.28 11.37 -8.49
C PRO A 342 5.08 12.21 -7.50
N TYR A 343 4.41 12.73 -6.47
CA TYR A 343 5.03 13.61 -5.47
C TYR A 343 6.13 12.87 -4.71
N TYR A 344 5.87 11.64 -4.29
CA TYR A 344 6.85 10.76 -3.65
C TYR A 344 7.59 9.96 -4.72
N SER A 345 8.90 10.11 -4.79
CA SER A 345 9.77 9.22 -5.53
C SER A 345 10.55 8.35 -4.55
N MET A 346 10.61 7.06 -4.82
CA MET A 346 11.45 6.15 -4.04
C MET A 346 12.90 6.64 -4.05
N SER A 347 13.63 6.41 -2.94
CA SER A 347 15.07 6.65 -2.93
C SER A 347 15.76 5.77 -3.97
N ASP A 348 16.91 6.18 -4.45
CA ASP A 348 17.65 5.41 -5.47
C ASP A 348 18.05 4.03 -4.93
N SER A 349 18.30 3.90 -3.62
CA SER A 349 18.52 2.60 -2.97
C SER A 349 17.26 1.74 -2.94
N ASP A 350 16.08 2.31 -2.68
CA ASP A 350 14.81 1.56 -2.71
C ASP A 350 14.45 1.14 -4.14
N LYS A 351 14.71 2.01 -5.13
CA LYS A 351 14.55 1.69 -6.56
C LYS A 351 15.49 0.55 -6.97
N ALA A 352 16.76 0.60 -6.56
CA ALA A 352 17.73 -0.46 -6.84
C ALA A 352 17.32 -1.79 -6.21
N ASN A 353 16.85 -1.78 -4.96
CA ASN A 353 16.32 -2.97 -4.28
C ASN A 353 15.08 -3.52 -4.99
N LEU A 354 14.15 -2.66 -5.40
CA LEU A 354 12.95 -3.06 -6.14
C LEU A 354 13.33 -3.66 -7.50
N ARG A 355 14.26 -3.03 -8.24
CA ARG A 355 14.79 -3.55 -9.51
C ARG A 355 15.40 -4.94 -9.33
N GLN A 356 16.21 -5.12 -8.29
CA GLN A 356 16.78 -6.43 -7.96
C GLN A 356 15.71 -7.48 -7.66
N GLN A 357 14.68 -7.13 -6.88
CA GLN A 357 13.57 -8.06 -6.57
C GLN A 357 12.76 -8.40 -7.81
N VAL A 358 12.48 -7.43 -8.67
CA VAL A 358 11.78 -7.65 -9.95
C VAL A 358 12.61 -8.55 -10.85
N ALA A 359 13.92 -8.29 -11.01
CA ALA A 359 14.80 -9.11 -11.83
C ALA A 359 14.90 -10.56 -11.34
N LEU A 360 14.95 -10.78 -10.01
CA LEU A 360 14.90 -12.12 -9.43
C LEU A 360 13.55 -12.82 -9.68
N THR A 361 12.45 -12.09 -9.62
CA THR A 361 11.12 -12.62 -9.91
C THR A 361 11.00 -12.98 -11.39
N ASP A 362 11.48 -12.12 -12.28
CA ASP A 362 11.48 -12.35 -13.72
C ASP A 362 12.36 -13.56 -14.08
N GLN A 363 13.52 -13.73 -13.42
CA GLN A 363 14.36 -14.91 -13.56
C GLN A 363 13.61 -16.20 -13.18
N ILE A 364 12.88 -16.19 -12.06
CA ILE A 364 12.07 -17.34 -11.62
C ILE A 364 10.98 -17.65 -12.65
N TYR A 365 10.33 -16.64 -13.23
CA TYR A 365 9.32 -16.85 -14.25
C TYR A 365 9.91 -17.35 -15.57
N MET A 366 11.10 -16.89 -15.95
CA MET A 366 11.83 -17.41 -17.13
C MET A 366 12.26 -18.86 -16.90
N ASP A 367 12.82 -19.20 -15.75
CA ASP A 367 13.23 -20.56 -15.39
C ASP A 367 12.03 -21.53 -15.33
N ALA A 368 10.85 -21.03 -14.96
CA ALA A 368 9.59 -21.79 -14.96
C ALA A 368 8.92 -21.86 -16.35
N GLY A 369 9.44 -21.19 -17.37
CA GLY A 369 8.87 -21.14 -18.71
C GLY A 369 7.57 -20.35 -18.82
N VAL A 370 7.27 -19.48 -17.84
CA VAL A 370 6.05 -18.63 -17.81
C VAL A 370 6.24 -17.38 -18.67
N LEU A 371 7.44 -16.80 -18.64
CA LEU A 371 7.83 -15.64 -19.43
C LEU A 371 9.07 -15.95 -20.26
N THR A 372 9.14 -15.34 -21.43
CA THR A 372 10.34 -15.38 -22.27
C THR A 372 11.22 -14.15 -22.01
N ALA A 373 12.52 -14.25 -22.30
CA ALA A 373 13.45 -13.13 -22.17
C ALA A 373 13.03 -11.90 -23.00
N MET A 374 12.34 -12.11 -24.14
CA MET A 374 11.83 -11.04 -24.99
C MET A 374 10.63 -10.33 -24.35
N GLU A 375 9.73 -11.05 -23.72
CA GLU A 375 8.59 -10.45 -23.00
C GLU A 375 9.06 -9.65 -21.79
N VAL A 376 10.06 -10.15 -21.07
CA VAL A 376 10.71 -9.41 -19.97
C VAL A 376 11.38 -8.15 -20.53
N ARG A 377 12.15 -8.26 -21.63
CA ARG A 377 12.79 -7.13 -22.28
C ARG A 377 11.77 -6.09 -22.72
N ALA A 378 10.72 -6.47 -23.45
CA ALA A 378 9.67 -5.55 -23.92
C ALA A 378 8.92 -4.88 -22.76
N SER A 379 8.57 -5.63 -21.70
CA SER A 379 7.80 -5.10 -20.58
C SER A 379 8.62 -4.28 -19.58
N ARG A 380 9.93 -4.56 -19.43
CA ARG A 380 10.79 -3.91 -18.44
C ARG A 380 11.65 -2.80 -19.00
N PHE A 381 12.06 -2.90 -20.26
CA PHE A 381 13.00 -1.97 -20.89
C PHE A 381 12.43 -1.25 -22.12
N GLY A 382 11.22 -1.59 -22.58
CA GLY A 382 10.54 -0.96 -23.70
C GLY A 382 9.71 0.29 -23.36
N GLY A 383 9.64 0.71 -22.09
CA GLY A 383 8.80 1.82 -21.64
C GLY A 383 9.58 2.92 -20.92
N VAL A 384 9.06 4.15 -20.98
CA VAL A 384 9.61 5.37 -20.35
C VAL A 384 9.83 5.25 -18.84
N VAL A 385 9.32 4.21 -18.20
CA VAL A 385 9.32 4.06 -16.72
C VAL A 385 10.57 3.36 -16.18
N TYR A 386 11.33 2.60 -17.01
CA TYR A 386 12.33 1.70 -16.44
C TYR A 386 13.77 2.20 -16.48
N ASP A 387 14.19 3.01 -17.44
CA ASP A 387 15.47 3.73 -17.30
C ASP A 387 15.75 4.78 -18.39
N ILE A 388 16.22 5.94 -17.92
CA ILE A 388 16.79 7.00 -18.75
C ILE A 388 18.14 6.55 -19.39
N ASP A 389 18.77 5.51 -18.82
CA ASP A 389 20.13 5.07 -19.19
C ASP A 389 20.19 3.82 -20.07
N THR A 390 19.04 3.17 -20.35
CA THR A 390 19.01 1.94 -21.15
C THR A 390 18.38 2.20 -22.52
N THR A 391 19.19 2.57 -23.47
CA THR A 391 18.80 2.57 -24.90
C THR A 391 18.86 1.14 -25.43
N LEU A 392 17.70 0.60 -25.82
CA LEU A 392 17.63 -0.65 -26.53
C LEU A 392 18.00 -0.41 -28.00
N HIS A 393 19.11 -1.00 -28.46
CA HIS A 393 19.50 -0.90 -29.85
C HIS A 393 18.62 -1.84 -30.69
N GLN A 394 17.95 -1.28 -31.71
CA GLN A 394 17.05 -2.02 -32.62
C GLN A 394 17.77 -3.16 -33.36
N GLU A 395 19.03 -2.95 -33.73
CA GLU A 395 19.86 -3.98 -34.37
C GLU A 395 20.10 -5.21 -33.49
N GLU A 396 20.15 -5.06 -32.15
CA GLU A 396 20.25 -6.20 -31.22
C GLU A 396 18.90 -6.90 -31.06
N GLU A 397 17.82 -6.19 -31.17
CA GLU A 397 16.48 -6.74 -31.12
C GLU A 397 16.21 -7.61 -32.35
N ASP A 398 16.56 -7.13 -33.53
CA ASP A 398 16.47 -7.90 -34.78
C ASP A 398 17.34 -9.16 -34.75
N ARG A 399 18.54 -9.07 -34.16
CA ARG A 399 19.43 -10.24 -33.96
C ARG A 399 18.85 -11.26 -32.99
N LEU A 400 18.20 -10.81 -31.91
CA LEU A 400 17.57 -11.70 -30.92
C LEU A 400 16.32 -12.37 -31.49
N ILE A 401 15.56 -11.65 -32.33
CA ILE A 401 14.40 -12.20 -33.05
C ILE A 401 14.85 -13.27 -34.02
N ALA A 402 15.86 -12.98 -34.86
CA ALA A 402 16.42 -13.94 -35.82
C ALA A 402 17.02 -15.18 -35.12
N LYS A 403 17.69 -15.00 -33.98
CA LYS A 403 18.20 -16.12 -33.17
C LYS A 403 17.09 -17.00 -32.64
N ARG A 404 15.99 -16.40 -32.18
CA ARG A 404 14.83 -17.13 -31.64
C ARG A 404 14.08 -17.90 -32.74
N GLU A 405 13.96 -17.31 -33.92
CA GLU A 405 13.38 -18.00 -35.08
C GLU A 405 14.19 -19.24 -35.45
N LEU A 406 15.53 -19.13 -35.44
CA LEU A 406 16.43 -20.25 -35.64
C LEU A 406 16.34 -21.31 -34.55
N GLU A 407 16.27 -20.93 -33.28
CA GLU A 407 16.08 -21.83 -32.13
C GLU A 407 14.71 -22.52 -32.18
N HIS A 408 13.67 -21.79 -32.58
CA HIS A 408 12.32 -22.34 -32.75
C HIS A 408 12.26 -23.35 -33.91
N GLU A 409 12.93 -23.03 -35.01
CA GLU A 409 13.01 -23.93 -36.16
C GLU A 409 13.80 -25.21 -35.84
N ALA A 410 14.91 -25.10 -35.10
CA ALA A 410 15.66 -26.23 -34.57
C ALA A 410 14.88 -27.07 -33.56
N ALA A 411 14.07 -26.40 -32.70
CA ALA A 411 13.19 -27.09 -31.77
C ALA A 411 12.05 -27.83 -32.49
N LEU A 412 11.45 -27.25 -33.53
CA LEU A 412 10.43 -27.91 -34.36
C LEU A 412 11.00 -29.15 -35.05
N GLN A 413 12.23 -29.08 -35.62
CA GLN A 413 12.91 -30.24 -36.19
C GLN A 413 13.21 -31.32 -35.14
N GLY A 414 13.57 -30.90 -33.91
CA GLY A 414 13.74 -31.80 -32.77
C GLY A 414 12.43 -32.48 -32.33
N PHE A 415 11.32 -31.73 -32.34
CA PHE A 415 10.00 -32.28 -32.04
C PHE A 415 9.47 -33.21 -33.10
N GLU A 416 9.74 -32.96 -34.41
CA GLU A 416 9.38 -33.86 -35.48
C GLU A 416 10.18 -35.19 -35.38
N GLY A 417 11.48 -35.12 -35.06
CA GLY A 417 12.30 -36.30 -34.77
C GLY A 417 11.81 -37.08 -33.54
N GLN A 418 11.41 -36.39 -32.47
CA GLN A 418 10.82 -37.03 -31.28
C GLN A 418 9.43 -37.62 -31.55
N ARG A 419 8.64 -36.98 -32.39
CA ARG A 419 7.32 -37.49 -32.80
C ARG A 419 7.45 -38.76 -33.60
N GLN A 420 8.40 -38.83 -34.56
CA GLN A 420 8.71 -40.06 -35.30
C GLN A 420 9.22 -41.16 -34.38
N ALA A 421 10.08 -40.81 -33.41
CA ALA A 421 10.57 -41.79 -32.44
C ALA A 421 9.44 -42.26 -31.48
N LEU A 422 8.48 -41.41 -31.16
CA LEU A 422 7.31 -41.77 -30.35
C LEU A 422 6.29 -42.60 -31.15
N GLU A 423 6.11 -42.33 -32.44
CA GLU A 423 5.29 -43.16 -33.33
C GLU A 423 5.88 -44.55 -33.49
N ASN A 424 7.20 -44.67 -33.69
CA ASN A 424 7.92 -45.94 -33.75
C ASN A 424 7.91 -46.69 -32.39
N ASN A 425 7.95 -45.97 -31.25
CA ASN A 425 7.86 -46.58 -29.92
C ASN A 425 6.41 -46.94 -29.56
N ALA A 426 5.41 -46.29 -30.14
CA ALA A 426 3.99 -46.61 -29.92
C ALA A 426 3.63 -47.94 -30.62
N GLU A 427 4.18 -48.19 -31.79
CA GLU A 427 4.04 -49.50 -32.45
C GLU A 427 4.72 -50.62 -31.64
N ALA A 428 5.91 -50.37 -31.07
CA ALA A 428 6.59 -51.34 -30.21
C ALA A 428 5.86 -51.56 -28.88
N ALA A 429 5.23 -50.50 -28.30
CA ALA A 429 4.47 -50.58 -27.05
C ALA A 429 3.13 -51.32 -27.20
N GLN A 430 2.54 -51.35 -28.39
CA GLN A 430 1.32 -52.14 -28.64
C GLN A 430 1.63 -53.66 -28.62
N VAL A 431 2.82 -54.05 -29.09
CA VAL A 431 3.26 -55.44 -29.02
C VAL A 431 3.58 -55.89 -27.59
N GLU A 432 4.21 -55.00 -26.77
CA GLU A 432 4.46 -55.27 -25.35
C GLU A 432 3.16 -55.28 -24.51
N GLU A 433 2.13 -54.48 -24.88
CA GLU A 433 0.83 -54.48 -24.18
C GLU A 433 0.06 -55.79 -24.37
N GLU A 434 0.19 -56.41 -25.55
CA GLU A 434 -0.41 -57.73 -25.80
C GLU A 434 0.26 -58.85 -25.01
N GLU A 435 1.59 -58.84 -24.89
CA GLU A 435 2.37 -59.83 -24.09
C GLU A 435 2.01 -59.75 -22.60
N VAL A 436 1.76 -58.56 -22.07
CA VAL A 436 1.45 -58.33 -20.64
C VAL A 436 0.03 -58.78 -20.28
N VAL A 437 -0.93 -58.58 -21.18
CA VAL A 437 -2.28 -59.08 -20.96
C VAL A 437 -2.22 -60.60 -20.92
N GLN A 438 -1.38 -61.23 -21.76
CA GLN A 438 -1.21 -62.69 -21.82
C GLN A 438 -0.57 -63.21 -20.50
N ASP A 439 0.48 -62.57 -19.99
CA ASP A 439 1.10 -62.93 -18.70
C ASP A 439 0.15 -62.82 -17.50
N MET A 440 -0.74 -61.81 -17.51
CA MET A 440 -1.76 -61.63 -16.44
C MET A 440 -2.86 -62.67 -16.56
N GLU A 441 -3.30 -63.03 -17.75
CA GLU A 441 -4.26 -64.10 -17.99
C GLU A 441 -3.69 -65.43 -17.50
N ASP A 442 -2.42 -65.71 -17.73
CA ASP A 442 -1.74 -66.94 -17.28
C ASP A 442 -1.63 -67.02 -15.74
N ILE A 443 -1.33 -65.89 -15.05
CA ILE A 443 -1.25 -65.81 -13.59
C ILE A 443 -2.64 -66.01 -12.95
N MET A 444 -3.71 -65.52 -13.57
CA MET A 444 -5.09 -65.71 -13.07
C MET A 444 -5.65 -67.08 -13.40
N GLN A 445 -5.34 -67.63 -14.55
CA GLN A 445 -5.70 -69.03 -14.88
C GLN A 445 -5.10 -70.02 -13.89
N MET A 446 -3.87 -69.81 -13.41
CA MET A 446 -3.26 -70.59 -12.33
C MET A 446 -4.06 -70.61 -11.03
N ASN A 447 -4.88 -69.55 -10.78
CA ASN A 447 -5.74 -69.40 -9.58
C ASN A 447 -7.22 -69.73 -9.88
N GLY A 448 -7.57 -70.21 -11.08
CA GLY A 448 -8.93 -70.58 -11.48
C GLY A 448 -9.86 -69.37 -11.68
N LEU A 449 -9.35 -68.18 -11.89
CA LEU A 449 -10.06 -66.93 -12.12
C LEU A 449 -9.83 -66.43 -13.54
N THR A 450 -10.85 -65.91 -14.18
CA THR A 450 -10.75 -65.27 -15.50
C THR A 450 -10.97 -63.78 -15.36
N MET A 451 -10.12 -62.99 -16.05
CA MET A 451 -10.23 -61.54 -16.02
C MET A 451 -10.66 -61.00 -17.39
N HIS A 452 -11.75 -60.21 -17.42
CA HIS A 452 -12.14 -59.49 -18.63
C HIS A 452 -11.59 -58.05 -18.59
N VAL A 453 -10.72 -57.71 -19.51
CA VAL A 453 -10.11 -56.39 -19.62
C VAL A 453 -10.86 -55.56 -20.67
N GLY A 454 -11.40 -54.43 -20.28
CA GLY A 454 -12.09 -53.50 -21.16
C GLY A 454 -11.12 -52.59 -21.94
N PRO A 455 -11.65 -51.76 -22.87
CA PRO A 455 -10.87 -50.85 -23.68
C PRO A 455 -10.18 -49.79 -22.80
N SER A 456 -9.02 -49.29 -23.21
CA SER A 456 -8.26 -48.25 -22.51
C SER A 456 -8.89 -46.86 -22.70
N ASN A 457 -8.96 -46.06 -21.64
CA ASN A 457 -9.30 -44.63 -21.70
C ASN A 457 -8.06 -43.71 -21.75
N GLY A 458 -6.87 -44.25 -21.98
CA GLY A 458 -5.60 -43.51 -22.00
C GLY A 458 -4.93 -43.33 -20.63
N ILE A 459 -5.67 -43.52 -19.52
CA ILE A 459 -5.18 -43.37 -18.13
C ILE A 459 -5.08 -44.76 -17.46
N TYR A 460 -6.10 -45.58 -17.64
CA TYR A 460 -6.17 -46.94 -17.11
C TYR A 460 -7.13 -47.79 -17.95
N ARG A 461 -7.01 -49.14 -17.84
CA ARG A 461 -8.00 -50.11 -18.29
C ARG A 461 -8.76 -50.63 -17.08
N GLN A 462 -10.06 -50.80 -17.21
CA GLN A 462 -10.91 -51.39 -16.17
C GLN A 462 -11.01 -52.88 -16.42
N ALA A 463 -10.72 -53.71 -15.42
CA ALA A 463 -10.85 -55.12 -15.48
C ALA A 463 -11.82 -55.64 -14.44
N ALA A 464 -12.60 -56.62 -14.76
CA ALA A 464 -13.49 -57.34 -13.86
C ALA A 464 -13.04 -58.79 -13.70
N VAL A 465 -13.04 -59.28 -12.47
CA VAL A 465 -12.76 -60.67 -12.16
C VAL A 465 -14.04 -61.48 -12.37
N VAL A 466 -13.96 -62.57 -13.17
CA VAL A 466 -15.07 -63.45 -13.43
C VAL A 466 -14.73 -64.83 -12.89
N HIS A 467 -15.58 -65.40 -12.07
CA HIS A 467 -15.45 -66.75 -11.52
C HIS A 467 -15.68 -67.82 -12.57
N PRO A 468 -15.15 -69.06 -12.38
CA PRO A 468 -15.27 -70.15 -13.32
C PRO A 468 -16.69 -70.56 -13.69
N ASP A 469 -17.66 -70.18 -12.85
CA ASP A 469 -19.12 -70.39 -13.04
C ASP A 469 -19.78 -69.28 -13.86
N GLY A 470 -19.03 -68.27 -14.34
CA GLY A 470 -19.54 -67.19 -15.16
C GLY A 470 -20.35 -66.12 -14.41
N GLN A 471 -20.45 -66.19 -13.07
CA GLN A 471 -21.13 -65.20 -12.26
C GLN A 471 -20.16 -64.07 -11.81
N ARG A 472 -20.62 -62.85 -11.91
CA ARG A 472 -19.96 -61.68 -11.39
C ARG A 472 -20.41 -61.42 -9.96
N ASN A 473 -19.47 -61.36 -9.01
CA ASN A 473 -19.79 -61.06 -7.65
C ASN A 473 -19.64 -59.55 -7.45
N ASP A 474 -20.76 -58.82 -7.25
CA ASP A 474 -20.77 -57.35 -7.11
C ASP A 474 -20.05 -56.86 -5.86
N SER A 475 -19.62 -57.75 -4.98
CA SER A 475 -18.83 -57.42 -3.79
C SER A 475 -17.28 -57.48 -4.02
N GLU A 476 -16.83 -57.87 -5.20
CA GLU A 476 -15.40 -57.92 -5.49
C GLU A 476 -14.86 -56.59 -6.01
N PRO A 477 -13.68 -56.18 -5.58
CA PRO A 477 -13.10 -54.91 -5.98
C PRO A 477 -12.78 -54.88 -7.48
N VAL A 478 -13.16 -53.77 -8.14
CA VAL A 478 -12.74 -53.49 -9.52
C VAL A 478 -11.24 -53.29 -9.59
N VAL A 479 -10.60 -53.76 -10.62
CA VAL A 479 -9.17 -53.61 -10.85
C VAL A 479 -8.94 -52.54 -11.92
N LEU A 480 -8.16 -51.51 -11.60
CA LEU A 480 -7.73 -50.49 -12.54
C LEU A 480 -6.29 -50.76 -12.97
N ILE A 481 -6.09 -50.96 -14.27
CA ILE A 481 -4.76 -51.36 -14.84
C ILE A 481 -4.14 -50.15 -15.53
N GLY A 482 -2.97 -49.70 -15.05
CA GLY A 482 -2.17 -48.63 -15.67
C GLY A 482 -1.24 -49.17 -16.78
N GLY A 483 -0.81 -48.30 -17.69
CA GLY A 483 -0.08 -48.66 -18.92
C GLY A 483 1.39 -49.07 -18.75
N ARG A 484 1.92 -49.42 -17.55
CA ARG A 484 3.32 -49.89 -17.38
C ARG A 484 3.41 -51.04 -16.39
N THR A 485 3.81 -52.18 -16.90
CA THR A 485 3.78 -53.49 -16.27
C THR A 485 5.06 -53.93 -15.58
N HIS A 486 6.17 -53.22 -15.75
CA HIS A 486 7.45 -53.62 -15.13
C HIS A 486 7.55 -53.31 -13.65
N ASP A 487 6.73 -52.40 -13.13
CA ASP A 487 6.62 -52.13 -11.70
C ASP A 487 5.39 -52.85 -11.11
N ARG A 488 5.61 -54.02 -10.54
CA ARG A 488 4.58 -54.86 -9.86
C ARG A 488 4.07 -54.21 -8.54
N LYS A 489 3.87 -52.91 -8.54
CA LYS A 489 3.31 -52.23 -7.39
C LYS A 489 1.79 -52.28 -7.41
N LEU A 490 1.22 -52.87 -6.38
CA LEU A 490 -0.21 -52.94 -6.16
C LEU A 490 -0.62 -51.88 -5.18
N TYR A 491 -1.63 -51.13 -5.53
CA TYR A 491 -2.22 -50.08 -4.65
C TYR A 491 -3.69 -50.39 -4.39
N ARG A 492 -4.19 -50.04 -3.23
CA ARG A 492 -5.62 -50.06 -2.88
C ARG A 492 -6.12 -48.65 -2.68
N GLY A 493 -7.21 -48.29 -3.35
CA GLY A 493 -7.93 -47.05 -3.12
C GLY A 493 -8.92 -47.21 -1.94
N TYR A 494 -9.18 -46.09 -1.25
CA TYR A 494 -10.20 -46.02 -0.20
C TYR A 494 -11.11 -44.86 -0.51
N LEU A 495 -12.41 -45.11 -0.36
CA LEU A 495 -13.48 -44.16 -0.64
C LEU A 495 -14.24 -43.86 0.65
N LYS A 496 -14.64 -42.61 0.82
CA LYS A 496 -15.48 -42.15 1.93
C LYS A 496 -16.92 -42.08 1.47
N ARG A 497 -17.85 -42.78 2.16
CA ARG A 497 -19.29 -42.65 1.93
C ARG A 497 -19.91 -41.55 2.80
N GLU A 498 -21.15 -41.17 2.50
CA GLU A 498 -21.91 -40.11 3.15
C GLU A 498 -22.06 -40.30 4.69
N ASP A 499 -21.94 -41.53 5.18
CA ASP A 499 -21.99 -41.91 6.59
C ASP A 499 -20.63 -41.90 7.32
N GLU A 500 -19.62 -41.26 6.74
CA GLU A 500 -18.24 -41.17 7.24
C GLU A 500 -17.47 -42.51 7.35
N VAL A 501 -18.04 -43.59 6.86
CA VAL A 501 -17.40 -44.91 6.87
C VAL A 501 -16.43 -45.04 5.67
N MET A 502 -15.20 -45.47 5.95
CA MET A 502 -14.17 -45.74 4.94
C MET A 502 -14.38 -47.13 4.35
N VAL A 503 -14.61 -47.19 3.04
CA VAL A 503 -14.85 -48.44 2.30
C VAL A 503 -13.66 -48.75 1.42
N PRO A 504 -13.19 -50.02 1.33
CA PRO A 504 -12.19 -50.42 0.36
C PRO A 504 -12.68 -50.18 -1.07
N GLY A 505 -11.92 -49.40 -1.84
CA GLY A 505 -12.19 -49.11 -3.23
C GLY A 505 -11.47 -50.05 -4.19
N PRO A 506 -11.33 -49.68 -5.48
CA PRO A 506 -10.69 -50.50 -6.50
C PRO A 506 -9.20 -50.80 -6.21
N LEU A 507 -8.76 -51.94 -6.68
CA LEU A 507 -7.36 -52.28 -6.74
C LEU A 507 -6.70 -51.60 -7.97
N LEU A 508 -5.50 -51.05 -7.79
CA LEU A 508 -4.77 -50.35 -8.86
C LEU A 508 -3.44 -51.09 -9.13
N MET A 509 -3.26 -51.56 -10.34
CA MET A 509 -2.08 -52.35 -10.77
C MET A 509 -1.38 -51.68 -11.95
N GLY A 510 -0.07 -51.79 -12.04
CA GLY A 510 0.69 -51.28 -13.18
C GLY A 510 0.88 -49.78 -13.24
N PHE A 511 0.78 -49.09 -12.11
CA PHE A 511 1.11 -47.67 -11.98
C PHE A 511 2.52 -47.47 -11.44
N TYR A 512 3.30 -46.58 -12.05
CA TYR A 512 4.70 -46.36 -11.69
C TYR A 512 4.87 -45.57 -10.36
N SER A 513 3.85 -44.90 -9.86
CA SER A 513 3.89 -44.16 -8.58
C SER A 513 2.50 -44.06 -7.94
N SER A 514 2.47 -43.82 -6.61
CA SER A 514 1.26 -43.56 -5.88
C SER A 514 0.47 -42.35 -6.43
N ARG A 515 1.18 -41.35 -7.00
CA ARG A 515 0.55 -40.17 -7.62
C ARG A 515 -0.19 -40.52 -8.91
N SER A 516 0.35 -41.41 -9.75
CA SER A 516 -0.31 -41.88 -10.98
C SER A 516 -1.53 -42.75 -10.67
N ALA A 517 -1.41 -43.62 -9.68
CA ALA A 517 -2.50 -44.43 -9.16
C ALA A 517 -3.62 -43.55 -8.55
N SER A 518 -3.27 -42.52 -7.76
CA SER A 518 -4.23 -41.54 -7.20
C SER A 518 -4.98 -40.77 -8.29
N ARG A 519 -4.32 -40.43 -9.40
CA ARG A 519 -4.99 -39.76 -10.53
C ARG A 519 -6.00 -40.69 -11.22
N ALA A 520 -5.65 -41.95 -11.40
CA ALA A 520 -6.55 -42.94 -11.99
C ALA A 520 -7.77 -43.20 -11.08
N LEU A 521 -7.55 -43.28 -9.77
CA LEU A 521 -8.62 -43.43 -8.79
C LEU A 521 -9.57 -42.23 -8.78
N LYS A 522 -9.05 -41.01 -8.81
CA LYS A 522 -9.85 -39.79 -8.90
C LYS A 522 -10.69 -39.70 -10.18
N HIS A 523 -10.16 -40.19 -11.29
CA HIS A 523 -10.87 -40.22 -12.56
C HIS A 523 -11.96 -41.33 -12.58
N TYR A 524 -11.76 -42.41 -11.84
CA TYR A 524 -12.72 -43.49 -11.70
C TYR A 524 -13.92 -43.11 -10.82
N CYS A 525 -13.66 -42.29 -9.79
CA CYS A 525 -14.66 -41.90 -8.79
C CYS A 525 -15.07 -40.43 -9.04
N GLU A 526 -15.89 -40.18 -10.09
CA GLU A 526 -16.31 -38.83 -10.47
C GLU A 526 -17.18 -38.14 -9.40
N ASP A 527 -17.92 -38.91 -8.57
CA ASP A 527 -18.89 -38.40 -7.58
C ASP A 527 -18.58 -38.81 -6.12
N GLU A 528 -17.48 -39.50 -5.83
CA GLU A 528 -17.13 -39.96 -4.48
C GLU A 528 -15.86 -39.31 -3.96
N GLU A 529 -15.85 -38.96 -2.66
CA GLU A 529 -14.67 -38.35 -2.00
C GLU A 529 -13.53 -39.38 -1.88
N VAL A 530 -12.45 -39.19 -2.62
CA VAL A 530 -11.27 -40.06 -2.59
C VAL A 530 -10.44 -39.74 -1.35
N CYS A 531 -10.39 -40.63 -0.39
CA CYS A 531 -9.74 -40.39 0.90
C CYS A 531 -8.28 -40.85 0.98
N GLY A 532 -7.82 -41.76 0.12
CA GLY A 532 -6.43 -42.19 0.16
C GLY A 532 -6.09 -43.37 -0.76
N ILE A 533 -4.81 -43.59 -0.94
CA ILE A 533 -4.22 -44.69 -1.68
C ILE A 533 -3.09 -45.30 -0.84
N GLU A 534 -3.05 -46.61 -0.73
CA GLU A 534 -2.02 -47.37 -0.05
C GLU A 534 -1.28 -48.30 -1.01
N GLN A 535 0.04 -48.36 -0.92
CA GLN A 535 0.81 -49.34 -1.65
C GLN A 535 0.85 -50.64 -0.82
N LEU A 536 0.32 -51.71 -1.40
CA LEU A 536 0.33 -53.04 -0.80
C LEU A 536 1.70 -53.72 -1.02
N GLN A 537 2.26 -54.33 0.03
CA GLN A 537 3.44 -55.19 -0.06
C GLN A 537 3.00 -56.66 0.06
N ASP A 538 3.79 -57.58 -0.47
CA ASP A 538 3.44 -59.02 -0.48
C ASP A 538 3.11 -59.61 0.90
N ALA A 539 3.60 -58.97 1.97
CA ALA A 539 3.29 -59.32 3.35
C ALA A 539 1.95 -58.72 3.88
N ASP A 540 1.41 -57.69 3.23
CA ASP A 540 0.28 -56.92 3.72
C ASP A 540 -1.07 -57.45 3.21
N ILE A 541 -1.07 -58.37 2.31
CA ILE A 541 -2.28 -59.06 1.81
C ILE A 541 -2.98 -59.84 2.94
N ALA A 542 -2.22 -60.21 3.99
CA ALA A 542 -2.75 -60.96 5.13
C ALA A 542 -3.20 -60.07 6.31
N HIS A 543 -2.76 -58.82 6.44
CA HIS A 543 -3.07 -57.92 7.55
C HIS A 543 -3.14 -56.46 7.10
N LEU A 544 -4.28 -56.06 6.55
CA LEU A 544 -4.63 -54.66 6.28
C LEU A 544 -4.88 -53.91 7.58
N LYS A 545 -3.84 -53.36 8.20
CA LYS A 545 -3.95 -52.29 9.21
C LYS A 545 -3.59 -50.97 8.56
N VAL A 546 -4.62 -50.20 8.26
CA VAL A 546 -4.51 -48.87 7.68
C VAL A 546 -4.11 -47.87 8.76
N THR A 547 -2.95 -47.23 8.61
CA THR A 547 -2.58 -46.06 9.43
C THR A 547 -3.01 -44.77 8.71
N PHE A 548 -4.29 -44.42 8.79
CA PHE A 548 -4.84 -43.15 8.31
C PHE A 548 -4.35 -41.92 9.07
N ASP A 549 -3.60 -42.12 10.15
CA ASP A 549 -3.15 -41.09 11.09
C ASP A 549 -2.17 -40.03 10.51
N ARG A 550 -1.69 -40.16 9.30
CA ARG A 550 -0.71 -39.23 8.69
C ARG A 550 -1.31 -38.10 7.85
N TYR A 551 -2.52 -38.22 7.34
CA TYR A 551 -3.11 -37.20 6.46
C TYR A 551 -4.05 -36.23 7.16
N ASP A 552 -4.59 -36.57 8.30
CA ASP A 552 -5.53 -35.75 9.08
C ASP A 552 -4.86 -34.67 9.96
N LYS A 553 -3.52 -34.54 9.95
CA LYS A 553 -2.78 -33.58 10.80
C LYS A 553 -2.37 -32.28 10.11
N ALA A 554 -2.55 -32.14 8.82
CA ALA A 554 -2.15 -30.94 8.10
C ALA A 554 -3.19 -29.82 8.31
N ILE A 555 -2.78 -28.74 9.00
CA ILE A 555 -3.63 -27.56 9.25
C ILE A 555 -3.13 -26.41 8.41
N GLU A 556 -4.04 -25.72 7.71
CA GLU A 556 -3.77 -24.45 7.05
C GLU A 556 -4.19 -23.29 7.95
N TYR A 557 -3.27 -22.40 8.26
CA TYR A 557 -3.52 -21.23 9.10
C TYR A 557 -2.69 -20.03 8.62
N ALA A 558 -3.35 -18.88 8.42
CA ALA A 558 -2.71 -17.65 7.98
C ALA A 558 -1.84 -17.80 6.72
N GLY A 559 -2.32 -18.56 5.71
CA GLY A 559 -1.61 -18.80 4.45
C GLY A 559 -0.39 -19.74 4.55
N MET A 560 -0.22 -20.44 5.67
CA MET A 560 0.84 -21.43 5.87
C MET A 560 0.26 -22.80 6.17
N ARG A 561 0.84 -23.83 5.53
CA ARG A 561 0.49 -25.23 5.77
C ARG A 561 1.40 -25.83 6.82
N PHE A 562 0.81 -26.46 7.85
CA PHE A 562 1.47 -27.16 8.95
C PHE A 562 1.23 -28.67 8.82
N PRO A 563 2.10 -29.41 8.14
CA PRO A 563 1.88 -30.84 7.85
C PRO A 563 1.84 -31.71 9.10
N GLY A 564 2.48 -31.26 10.19
CA GLY A 564 2.48 -31.95 11.50
C GLY A 564 1.37 -31.52 12.45
N GLY A 565 0.44 -30.64 12.00
CA GLY A 565 -0.65 -30.11 12.83
C GLY A 565 -0.18 -29.12 13.90
N TYR A 566 -0.92 -29.07 15.02
CA TYR A 566 -0.57 -28.22 16.14
C TYR A 566 0.73 -28.66 16.83
N ASN A 567 1.49 -27.69 17.34
CA ASN A 567 2.73 -27.89 18.10
C ASN A 567 3.85 -28.61 17.32
N ALA A 568 3.78 -28.65 15.99
CA ALA A 568 4.81 -29.17 15.12
C ALA A 568 5.49 -28.03 14.33
N PRO A 569 6.76 -27.69 14.62
CA PRO A 569 7.46 -26.62 13.91
C PRO A 569 7.75 -26.96 12.45
N VAL A 570 7.62 -25.97 11.57
CA VAL A 570 7.98 -26.04 10.16
C VAL A 570 9.05 -25.02 9.82
N ARG A 571 9.94 -25.34 8.88
CA ARG A 571 10.93 -24.39 8.36
C ARG A 571 10.25 -23.37 7.43
N THR A 572 10.69 -22.11 7.54
CA THR A 572 10.21 -21.00 6.70
C THR A 572 11.37 -20.34 5.96
N PRO A 573 11.95 -21.02 4.93
CA PRO A 573 13.13 -20.51 4.25
C PRO A 573 12.89 -19.18 3.51
N SER A 574 11.68 -18.94 3.03
CA SER A 574 11.28 -17.71 2.34
C SER A 574 10.95 -16.53 3.27
N HIS A 575 10.92 -16.72 4.59
CA HIS A 575 10.62 -15.62 5.51
C HIS A 575 11.88 -14.76 5.75
N PRO A 576 11.83 -13.42 5.64
CA PRO A 576 13.02 -12.57 5.64
C PRO A 576 13.87 -12.64 6.91
N THR A 577 13.26 -12.87 8.07
CA THR A 577 13.98 -12.80 9.37
C THR A 577 13.85 -14.05 10.24
N LYS A 578 12.80 -14.86 10.07
CA LYS A 578 12.50 -16.01 10.93
C LYS A 578 12.66 -17.34 10.21
N SER A 579 13.38 -18.26 10.80
CA SER A 579 13.72 -19.55 10.17
C SER A 579 12.68 -20.64 10.36
N HIS A 580 11.80 -20.50 11.35
CA HIS A 580 10.77 -21.50 11.67
C HIS A 580 9.46 -20.84 12.08
N ALA A 581 8.36 -21.56 11.86
CA ALA A 581 7.03 -21.21 12.37
C ALA A 581 6.39 -22.44 13.01
N VAL A 582 5.52 -22.22 13.97
CA VAL A 582 4.72 -23.27 14.62
C VAL A 582 3.32 -22.74 14.91
N LEU A 583 2.31 -23.55 14.69
CA LEU A 583 0.97 -23.29 15.15
C LEU A 583 0.82 -23.89 16.56
N ALA A 584 1.10 -23.07 17.57
CA ALA A 584 1.07 -23.50 18.96
C ALA A 584 -0.37 -23.57 19.46
N LYS A 585 -0.71 -24.68 20.12
CA LYS A 585 -2.00 -24.87 20.80
C LYS A 585 -1.76 -25.28 22.25
N GLU A 586 -2.42 -24.60 23.17
CA GLU A 586 -2.42 -24.89 24.59
C GLU A 586 -3.84 -24.63 25.16
N GLY A 587 -4.55 -25.72 25.50
CA GLY A 587 -5.99 -25.67 25.74
C GLY A 587 -6.73 -25.17 24.47
N ASP A 588 -7.61 -24.19 24.61
CA ASP A 588 -8.38 -23.58 23.53
C ASP A 588 -7.64 -22.42 22.81
N GLN A 589 -6.46 -22.04 23.32
CA GLN A 589 -5.68 -20.97 22.70
C GLN A 589 -4.82 -21.50 21.55
N ILE A 590 -4.98 -20.88 20.38
CA ILE A 590 -4.19 -21.17 19.18
C ILE A 590 -3.43 -19.91 18.78
N LYS A 591 -2.13 -20.04 18.52
CA LYS A 591 -1.28 -18.92 18.13
C LYS A 591 -0.23 -19.33 17.11
N LEU A 592 -0.14 -18.56 16.02
CA LEU A 592 0.98 -18.68 15.08
C LEU A 592 2.23 -18.00 15.68
N ILE A 593 3.26 -18.77 15.91
CA ILE A 593 4.52 -18.30 16.49
C ILE A 593 5.64 -18.51 15.49
N ARG A 594 6.32 -17.42 15.10
CA ARG A 594 7.53 -17.45 14.28
C ARG A 594 8.75 -17.28 15.19
N PHE A 595 9.76 -18.14 15.02
CA PHE A 595 10.93 -18.15 15.88
C PHE A 595 12.22 -18.51 15.13
N GLY A 596 13.35 -18.33 15.80
CA GLY A 596 14.68 -18.51 15.22
C GLY A 596 15.02 -17.40 14.21
N GLN A 597 16.28 -17.03 14.12
CA GLN A 597 16.78 -16.07 13.15
C GLN A 597 17.26 -16.80 11.90
N GLN A 598 16.98 -16.25 10.71
CA GLN A 598 17.51 -16.76 9.43
C GLN A 598 19.04 -16.71 9.42
N GLY A 599 19.67 -17.68 8.80
CA GLY A 599 21.14 -17.78 8.71
C GLY A 599 21.86 -18.19 10.01
N VAL A 600 21.20 -18.13 11.17
CA VAL A 600 21.82 -18.54 12.43
C VAL A 600 21.64 -20.03 12.67
N LYS A 601 22.77 -20.77 12.65
CA LYS A 601 22.81 -22.16 13.07
C LYS A 601 22.66 -22.23 14.58
N GLY A 602 21.68 -22.98 15.08
CA GLY A 602 21.55 -23.31 16.49
C GLY A 602 22.66 -24.25 16.97
N SER A 603 22.61 -24.61 18.25
CA SER A 603 23.52 -25.62 18.85
C SER A 603 22.69 -26.65 19.62
N PRO A 604 21.93 -27.52 18.92
CA PRO A 604 21.14 -28.56 19.58
C PRO A 604 22.04 -29.58 20.26
N LYS A 605 21.54 -30.23 21.30
CA LYS A 605 22.28 -31.24 22.06
C LYS A 605 22.48 -32.48 21.17
N THR A 606 23.73 -32.76 20.80
CA THR A 606 24.12 -33.96 20.05
C THR A 606 25.22 -34.75 20.76
N LYS A 607 25.28 -36.07 20.53
CA LYS A 607 26.39 -36.88 21.02
C LYS A 607 27.70 -36.40 20.36
N GLY A 608 28.72 -36.05 21.16
CA GLY A 608 30.00 -35.56 20.66
C GLY A 608 30.03 -34.06 20.35
N GLU A 609 29.10 -33.27 20.86
CA GLU A 609 29.09 -31.80 20.66
C GLU A 609 30.36 -31.11 21.21
N SER A 610 30.84 -30.08 20.54
CA SER A 610 31.98 -29.28 20.97
C SER A 610 31.66 -28.47 22.23
N GLU A 611 32.68 -28.19 23.06
CA GLU A 611 32.54 -27.37 24.27
C GLU A 611 32.01 -25.96 23.94
N ALA A 612 32.41 -25.41 22.81
CA ALA A 612 31.91 -24.12 22.29
C ALA A 612 30.40 -24.17 22.00
N SER A 613 29.87 -25.26 21.43
CA SER A 613 28.42 -25.45 21.20
C SER A 613 27.66 -25.55 22.53
N ARG A 614 28.21 -26.27 23.50
CA ARG A 614 27.63 -26.39 24.83
C ARG A 614 27.60 -25.06 25.58
N LYS A 615 28.64 -24.23 25.47
CA LYS A 615 28.68 -22.87 26.04
C LYS A 615 27.63 -21.95 25.37
N ARG A 616 27.50 -22.00 24.06
CA ARG A 616 26.49 -21.20 23.32
C ARG A 616 25.07 -21.57 23.75
N ARG A 617 24.76 -22.87 23.86
CA ARG A 617 23.45 -23.34 24.32
C ARG A 617 23.16 -22.90 25.75
N LYS A 618 24.11 -23.09 26.71
CA LYS A 618 23.96 -22.61 28.10
C LYS A 618 23.69 -21.11 28.16
N SER A 619 24.41 -20.30 27.38
CA SER A 619 24.25 -18.85 27.31
C SER A 619 22.87 -18.45 26.76
N PHE A 620 22.38 -19.14 25.73
CA PHE A 620 21.04 -18.91 25.18
C PHE A 620 19.96 -19.24 26.20
N MET A 621 20.05 -20.42 26.84
CA MET A 621 19.07 -20.85 27.85
C MET A 621 19.03 -19.90 29.05
N ALA A 622 20.18 -19.41 29.52
CA ALA A 622 20.25 -18.47 30.65
C ALA A 622 19.61 -17.11 30.28
N ARG A 623 19.94 -16.55 29.12
CA ARG A 623 19.39 -15.25 28.67
C ARG A 623 17.88 -15.29 28.45
N HIS A 624 17.34 -16.41 27.99
CA HIS A 624 15.94 -16.54 27.63
C HIS A 624 15.09 -17.31 28.64
N ALA A 625 15.65 -17.66 29.81
CA ALA A 625 15.00 -18.49 30.82
C ALA A 625 13.59 -18.01 31.19
N LYS A 626 13.40 -16.70 31.42
CA LYS A 626 12.09 -16.10 31.73
C LYS A 626 11.04 -16.33 30.65
N ASN A 627 11.44 -16.24 29.37
CA ASN A 627 10.52 -16.41 28.24
C ASN A 627 10.32 -17.89 27.87
N ILE A 628 11.30 -18.75 28.11
CA ILE A 628 11.18 -20.21 27.95
C ILE A 628 10.16 -20.78 28.94
N LYS A 629 10.14 -20.29 30.19
CA LYS A 629 9.16 -20.69 31.23
C LYS A 629 7.70 -20.38 30.87
N LYS A 630 7.45 -19.49 29.88
CA LYS A 630 6.09 -19.20 29.38
C LYS A 630 5.48 -20.32 28.54
N GLY A 631 6.19 -21.43 28.30
CA GLY A 631 5.67 -22.61 27.62
C GLY A 631 5.44 -22.45 26.13
N LYS A 632 4.52 -23.25 25.60
CA LYS A 632 4.25 -23.41 24.16
C LYS A 632 3.82 -22.11 23.46
N MET A 633 3.30 -21.14 24.19
CA MET A 633 2.89 -19.84 23.65
C MET A 633 4.05 -18.85 23.47
N SER A 634 5.29 -19.26 23.72
CA SER A 634 6.49 -18.42 23.61
C SER A 634 7.41 -18.83 22.47
N ALA A 635 7.86 -17.86 21.66
CA ALA A 635 8.86 -18.06 20.62
C ALA A 635 10.21 -18.57 21.17
N ALA A 636 10.58 -18.16 22.38
CA ALA A 636 11.80 -18.60 23.04
C ALA A 636 11.75 -20.09 23.43
N TYR A 637 10.59 -20.60 23.82
CA TYR A 637 10.37 -22.01 24.09
C TYR A 637 10.63 -22.87 22.84
N TRP A 638 10.05 -22.49 21.72
CA TRP A 638 10.23 -23.21 20.47
C TRP A 638 11.65 -23.09 19.91
N ALA A 639 12.26 -21.91 20.03
CA ALA A 639 13.66 -21.74 19.67
C ALA A 639 14.59 -22.62 20.52
N ALA A 640 14.33 -22.72 21.83
CA ALA A 640 15.10 -23.60 22.74
C ALA A 640 14.93 -25.08 22.39
N LYS A 641 13.73 -25.49 22.01
CA LYS A 641 13.42 -26.87 21.68
C LYS A 641 13.99 -27.32 20.33
N GLU A 642 13.95 -26.45 19.31
CA GLU A 642 14.27 -26.83 17.93
C GLU A 642 15.70 -26.46 17.51
N LYS A 643 16.28 -25.41 18.08
CA LYS A 643 17.59 -24.89 17.64
C LYS A 643 18.68 -24.99 18.70
N TRP A 644 18.32 -25.10 19.98
CA TRP A 644 19.23 -25.04 21.11
C TRP A 644 19.05 -26.21 22.07
#